data_5e9e5a137563e3c6bd65275b358b733c
#
_entry.id   5e9e5a137563e3c6bd65275b358b733c
#
_cell.length_a   1.000
_cell.length_b   1.000
_cell.length_c   1.000
_cell.angle_alpha   90.00
_cell.angle_beta   90.00
_cell.angle_gamma   90.00
#
_symmetry.space_group_name_H-M   'P 1'
#
loop_
_entity.id
_entity.type
_entity.pdbx_description
1 polymer ?
#
loop_
_entity_poly.entity_id
_entity_poly.type
_entity_poly.pdbx_seq_one_letter_code
_entity_poly.pdbx_strand_id
1 'polypeptide(L)'
;MRSWVPSTIHCLQSQRTPTLPNIPKRTLFGFSRKRKRQPKPINYEPGLEQMLELKTRLSRGERTPPPEELAQAFVNFFQSKQRNRSLVEDIQAHNALMTFEHLQNIQNDVEGFWLTGDELRIALGALRLSQDCHSKSHNKLARLLFGDLQRRREAATDNKEELVPLEKDLVPFIRVLSYSGDAIYARDMIEKHWGNETRLGASLPWSSVLRGLTWERRGEEIQRTLQIMEKRNVPFDNKSHQVITVYYAQVQGDMDKTKKWFQHPIAFGQSPTEYTNKAVLQLCIKEKEFEWGDTIFKSMLERDPEDEKSWNIIFQWAAAKGKSVDEIERMMQIMVRQGEEKGVELRPNINAINGLIELANARNDPYTAERYVALGQKWGFPPNARTYLLQMEYRIKVGDLGGARTAYAHLQGEEIPEDEDLPLINKLLVALATDKRQNYDAIMGLVEDLSERKARFEADTVGALAQIHLERGEMDDLVDLLNTHAFQYGNEQRTAIRDILLQQCLDPATPTPRAWETYNVLRQTFTETDIPTRTTLMKNFFSRNRSDMATHVFGHMRQQQLKSLRPTVSTYAQCLSGIARAGDVESLQTVHNMIKLDSGIELNTQLYNALMLAYSQCGKSGHALSYWDDIVHSREGPSYASIQIALRACEKAPFGEGVAQDIWGKLKKFEIEVTREIYAAYVGAFAGQNLFDKCVKLIDDAEKEVANKPDALLYVSLFHRYSSAH
;
A
#
# COMPACT_ATOMS: atom_id res chain seq x y z
N MET A 1 52.91 35.09 -11.97
CA MET A 1 53.30 35.58 -13.30
C MET A 1 52.32 35.11 -14.33
N ARG A 2 51.61 36.10 -14.89
CA ARG A 2 51.10 36.27 -16.27
C ARG A 2 50.43 35.06 -16.92
N SER A 3 49.10 35.09 -17.06
CA SER A 3 48.30 35.83 -18.09
C SER A 3 48.43 35.20 -19.50
N TRP A 4 47.30 34.75 -20.07
CA TRP A 4 46.67 35.42 -21.20
C TRP A 4 45.60 34.48 -21.84
N VAL A 5 44.39 35.04 -21.93
CA VAL A 5 43.34 34.66 -22.94
C VAL A 5 43.61 35.60 -24.13
N PRO A 6 43.28 35.27 -25.40
CA PRO A 6 41.89 35.54 -25.88
C PRO A 6 41.38 34.64 -27.02
N SER A 7 40.05 34.50 -27.00
CA SER A 7 39.06 34.69 -28.13
C SER A 7 39.54 34.65 -29.57
N THR A 8 38.90 33.84 -30.39
CA THR A 8 38.29 34.34 -31.65
C THR A 8 37.28 33.36 -32.23
N ILE A 9 36.11 33.91 -32.51
CA ILE A 9 34.99 33.44 -33.33
C ILE A 9 35.43 33.33 -34.78
N HIS A 10 35.11 32.24 -35.48
CA HIS A 10 34.91 32.26 -36.92
C HIS A 10 33.73 31.39 -37.37
N CYS A 11 32.71 32.00 -37.85
CA CYS A 11 31.67 31.51 -38.75
C CYS A 11 32.32 30.84 -39.96
N LEU A 12 31.86 29.66 -40.35
CA LEU A 12 31.92 29.20 -41.74
C LEU A 12 30.61 28.55 -42.13
N GLN A 13 30.14 29.06 -43.23
CA GLN A 13 28.92 28.85 -43.97
C GLN A 13 28.70 27.40 -44.42
N SER A 14 27.41 27.07 -44.40
CA SER A 14 26.69 26.06 -45.18
C SER A 14 27.39 25.53 -46.46
N GLN A 15 27.59 24.21 -46.52
CA GLN A 15 27.54 23.49 -47.76
C GLN A 15 26.37 22.49 -47.74
N ARG A 16 25.44 22.74 -48.67
CA ARG A 16 24.33 21.85 -49.00
C ARG A 16 24.87 20.59 -49.64
N THR A 17 24.66 19.43 -49.00
CA THR A 17 24.77 18.13 -49.66
C THR A 17 23.46 17.81 -50.40
N PRO A 18 23.51 17.24 -51.60
CA PRO A 18 22.33 17.00 -52.43
C PRO A 18 21.44 15.93 -51.82
N THR A 19 20.16 16.23 -51.73
CA THR A 19 19.11 15.30 -51.34
C THR A 19 18.95 14.19 -52.37
N LEU A 20 19.27 12.96 -51.99
CA LEU A 20 18.87 11.77 -52.73
C LEU A 20 17.35 11.58 -52.67
N PRO A 21 16.70 11.16 -53.79
CA PRO A 21 15.27 10.97 -53.81
C PRO A 21 14.84 9.84 -52.87
N ASN A 22 13.81 10.10 -52.06
CA ASN A 22 13.15 9.16 -51.17
C ASN A 22 12.58 8.00 -51.98
N ILE A 23 13.27 6.86 -52.01
CA ILE A 23 12.73 5.58 -52.48
C ILE A 23 11.83 5.05 -51.39
N PRO A 24 10.51 4.87 -51.61
CA PRO A 24 9.64 4.26 -50.60
C PRO A 24 10.06 2.82 -50.38
N LYS A 25 10.61 2.54 -49.21
CA LYS A 25 10.82 1.13 -48.76
C LYS A 25 9.43 0.50 -48.61
N ARG A 26 9.00 -0.26 -49.62
CA ARG A 26 7.89 -1.20 -49.52
C ARG A 26 8.27 -2.23 -48.48
N THR A 27 7.74 -2.10 -47.27
CA THR A 27 7.75 -3.19 -46.26
C THR A 27 6.79 -4.26 -46.73
N LEU A 28 7.28 -5.49 -46.84
CA LEU A 28 6.57 -6.66 -47.40
C LEU A 28 5.38 -7.12 -46.50
N PHE A 29 5.21 -6.54 -45.33
CA PHE A 29 4.05 -6.72 -44.47
C PHE A 29 3.50 -5.33 -44.13
N GLY A 30 2.31 -5.07 -44.65
CA GLY A 30 1.58 -3.81 -44.45
C GLY A 30 1.10 -3.62 -43.00
N PHE A 31 2.01 -3.59 -42.05
CA PHE A 31 1.71 -3.01 -40.75
C PHE A 31 1.73 -1.50 -40.93
N SER A 32 0.54 -0.93 -41.18
CA SER A 32 0.30 0.47 -40.95
C SER A 32 0.82 0.79 -39.56
N ARG A 33 1.84 1.63 -39.43
CA ARG A 33 2.20 2.25 -38.14
C ARG A 33 0.95 2.99 -37.70
N LYS A 34 0.08 2.33 -36.88
CA LYS A 34 -0.96 3.03 -36.16
C LYS A 34 -0.27 4.17 -35.43
N ARG A 35 -0.80 5.38 -35.58
CA ARG A 35 -0.32 6.56 -34.85
C ARG A 35 -0.16 6.14 -33.39
N LYS A 36 1.08 6.23 -32.86
CA LYS A 36 1.29 6.15 -31.41
C LYS A 36 0.29 7.12 -30.79
N ARG A 37 -0.41 6.67 -29.77
CA ARG A 37 -1.27 7.54 -28.97
C ARG A 37 -0.48 8.80 -28.69
N GLN A 38 -1.06 9.96 -28.96
CA GLN A 38 -0.46 11.20 -28.44
C GLN A 38 -0.42 11.00 -26.92
N PRO A 39 0.72 11.24 -26.26
CA PRO A 39 0.78 11.13 -24.83
C PRO A 39 -0.36 11.98 -24.29
N LYS A 40 -1.27 11.36 -23.50
CA LYS A 40 -2.28 12.13 -22.77
C LYS A 40 -1.52 13.26 -22.07
N PRO A 41 -2.03 14.50 -22.10
CA PRO A 41 -1.43 15.54 -21.29
C PRO A 41 -1.30 14.95 -19.90
N ILE A 42 -0.07 14.91 -19.43
CA ILE A 42 0.31 14.39 -18.11
C ILE A 42 -0.79 14.79 -17.14
N ASN A 43 -1.39 13.84 -16.43
CA ASN A 43 -2.22 14.12 -15.27
C ASN A 43 -1.30 14.71 -14.19
N TYR A 44 -0.81 15.91 -14.48
CA TYR A 44 -0.04 16.69 -13.54
C TYR A 44 -1.00 17.08 -12.43
N GLU A 45 -0.71 16.64 -11.23
CA GLU A 45 -1.44 17.04 -10.03
C GLU A 45 -0.74 18.26 -9.42
N PRO A 46 -1.13 19.48 -9.87
CA PRO A 46 -0.45 20.69 -9.45
C PRO A 46 -0.61 20.90 -7.95
N GLY A 47 0.46 21.23 -7.26
CA GLY A 47 0.48 21.46 -5.81
C GLY A 47 0.73 20.21 -4.94
N LEU A 48 0.64 19.00 -5.48
CA LEU A 48 0.86 17.79 -4.69
C LEU A 48 2.31 17.69 -4.21
N GLU A 49 3.27 18.07 -5.04
CA GLU A 49 4.69 18.01 -4.72
C GLU A 49 5.04 18.88 -3.49
N GLN A 50 4.55 20.12 -3.46
CA GLN A 50 4.77 21.05 -2.34
C GLN A 50 4.13 20.54 -1.04
N MET A 51 2.93 19.96 -1.13
CA MET A 51 2.27 19.35 0.03
C MET A 51 3.02 18.13 0.56
N LEU A 52 3.65 17.33 -0.31
CA LEU A 52 4.51 16.22 0.06
C LEU A 52 5.82 16.71 0.69
N GLU A 53 6.39 17.78 0.16
CA GLU A 53 7.59 18.41 0.70
C GLU A 53 7.35 18.90 2.14
N LEU A 54 6.20 19.51 2.43
CA LEU A 54 5.80 19.89 3.78
C LEU A 54 5.86 18.67 4.73
N LYS A 55 5.25 17.56 4.36
CA LYS A 55 5.27 16.32 5.14
C LYS A 55 6.69 15.84 5.42
N THR A 56 7.54 15.88 4.39
CA THR A 56 8.91 15.42 4.49
C THR A 56 9.73 16.32 5.41
N ARG A 57 9.61 17.64 5.26
CA ARG A 57 10.31 18.63 6.10
C ARG A 57 9.84 18.59 7.55
N LEU A 58 8.53 18.47 7.80
CA LEU A 58 7.99 18.29 9.16
C LEU A 58 8.55 17.03 9.84
N SER A 59 8.65 15.92 9.11
CA SER A 59 9.21 14.67 9.66
C SER A 59 10.69 14.76 9.98
N ARG A 60 11.44 15.66 9.31
CA ARG A 60 12.87 15.89 9.52
C ARG A 60 13.18 17.03 10.50
N GLY A 61 12.16 17.77 10.95
CA GLY A 61 12.36 18.96 11.78
C GLY A 61 13.02 20.12 11.03
N GLU A 62 12.91 20.15 9.71
CA GLU A 62 13.44 21.21 8.84
C GLU A 62 12.43 22.36 8.74
N ARG A 63 12.93 23.52 8.28
CA ARG A 63 12.06 24.69 8.05
C ARG A 63 11.02 24.37 6.98
N THR A 64 9.75 24.63 7.29
CA THR A 64 8.62 24.41 6.37
C THR A 64 8.65 25.38 5.18
N PRO A 65 8.03 25.02 4.03
CA PRO A 65 7.84 25.93 2.91
C PRO A 65 7.04 27.18 3.34
N PRO A 66 7.15 28.31 2.60
CA PRO A 66 6.37 29.52 2.88
C PRO A 66 4.85 29.25 2.87
N PRO A 67 4.06 29.85 3.79
CA PRO A 67 2.63 29.63 3.86
C PRO A 67 1.87 29.99 2.58
N GLU A 68 2.30 31.06 1.88
CA GLU A 68 1.71 31.49 0.61
C GLU A 68 1.86 30.41 -0.48
N GLU A 69 3.02 29.78 -0.55
CA GLU A 69 3.31 28.72 -1.51
C GLU A 69 2.45 27.49 -1.21
N LEU A 70 2.30 27.13 0.06
CA LEU A 70 1.47 26.01 0.51
C LEU A 70 -0.03 26.28 0.27
N ALA A 71 -0.50 27.50 0.50
CA ALA A 71 -1.87 27.89 0.22
C ALA A 71 -2.16 27.81 -1.29
N GLN A 72 -1.26 28.35 -2.12
CA GLN A 72 -1.40 28.27 -3.57
C GLN A 72 -1.34 26.82 -4.09
N ALA A 73 -0.47 25.98 -3.52
CA ALA A 73 -0.38 24.56 -3.84
C ALA A 73 -1.69 23.82 -3.52
N PHE A 74 -2.29 24.09 -2.35
CA PHE A 74 -3.57 23.55 -1.94
C PHE A 74 -4.70 23.93 -2.90
N VAL A 75 -4.77 25.21 -3.27
CA VAL A 75 -5.77 25.73 -4.22
C VAL A 75 -5.62 25.09 -5.59
N ASN A 76 -4.40 25.07 -6.13
CA ASN A 76 -4.10 24.50 -7.44
C ASN A 76 -4.49 23.00 -7.52
N PHE A 77 -4.19 22.25 -6.46
CA PHE A 77 -4.54 20.83 -6.36
C PHE A 77 -6.05 20.61 -6.45
N PHE A 78 -6.83 21.28 -5.60
CA PHE A 78 -8.28 21.09 -5.58
C PHE A 78 -9.00 21.65 -6.81
N GLN A 79 -8.52 22.75 -7.38
CA GLN A 79 -9.03 23.25 -8.66
C GLN A 79 -8.79 22.27 -9.81
N SER A 80 -7.62 21.63 -9.85
CA SER A 80 -7.32 20.59 -10.83
C SER A 80 -8.24 19.38 -10.66
N LYS A 81 -8.42 18.90 -9.42
CA LYS A 81 -9.34 17.79 -9.11
C LYS A 81 -10.79 18.12 -9.49
N GLN A 82 -11.23 19.35 -9.28
CA GLN A 82 -12.57 19.79 -9.66
C GLN A 82 -12.77 19.85 -11.18
N ARG A 83 -11.80 20.43 -11.92
CA ARG A 83 -11.85 20.52 -13.38
C ARG A 83 -11.86 19.17 -14.05
N ASN A 84 -10.99 18.27 -13.59
CA ASN A 84 -10.82 16.93 -14.17
C ASN A 84 -11.84 15.92 -13.62
N ARG A 85 -12.68 16.31 -12.67
CA ARG A 85 -13.62 15.44 -11.93
C ARG A 85 -12.96 14.18 -11.36
N SER A 86 -11.66 14.24 -11.09
CA SER A 86 -10.87 13.10 -10.62
C SER A 86 -11.08 12.85 -9.12
N LEU A 87 -10.86 11.60 -8.70
CA LEU A 87 -10.93 11.20 -7.30
C LEU A 87 -9.74 11.75 -6.53
N VAL A 88 -9.93 11.98 -5.24
CA VAL A 88 -8.85 12.26 -4.28
C VAL A 88 -8.55 10.98 -3.53
N GLU A 89 -7.30 10.56 -3.52
CA GLU A 89 -6.88 9.35 -2.81
C GLU A 89 -6.62 9.63 -1.34
N ASP A 90 -6.60 8.56 -0.50
CA ASP A 90 -6.42 8.71 0.94
C ASP A 90 -5.12 9.43 1.31
N ILE A 91 -4.02 9.11 0.63
CA ILE A 91 -2.72 9.77 0.85
C ILE A 91 -2.75 11.23 0.42
N GLN A 92 -3.41 11.53 -0.71
CA GLN A 92 -3.58 12.90 -1.18
C GLN A 92 -4.43 13.71 -0.21
N ALA A 93 -5.52 13.13 0.29
CA ALA A 93 -6.35 13.73 1.32
C ALA A 93 -5.59 13.93 2.64
N HIS A 94 -4.72 12.97 3.01
CA HIS A 94 -3.85 13.10 4.19
C HIS A 94 -2.85 14.25 4.06
N ASN A 95 -2.20 14.37 2.90
CA ASN A 95 -1.25 15.46 2.66
C ASN A 95 -1.96 16.82 2.63
N ALA A 96 -3.14 16.89 2.02
CA ALA A 96 -3.98 18.09 2.04
C ALA A 96 -4.45 18.44 3.45
N LEU A 97 -4.81 17.44 4.27
CA LEU A 97 -5.16 17.62 5.68
C LEU A 97 -3.99 18.22 6.48
N MET A 98 -2.80 17.64 6.37
CA MET A 98 -1.61 18.17 7.04
C MET A 98 -1.29 19.59 6.61
N THR A 99 -1.43 19.88 5.32
CA THR A 99 -1.19 21.24 4.79
C THR A 99 -2.22 22.22 5.36
N PHE A 100 -3.50 21.85 5.40
CA PHE A 100 -4.55 22.70 5.94
C PHE A 100 -4.38 22.92 7.46
N GLU A 101 -4.07 21.89 8.24
CA GLU A 101 -3.78 22.01 9.68
C GLU A 101 -2.56 22.91 9.93
N HIS A 102 -1.53 22.79 9.11
CA HIS A 102 -0.34 23.63 9.20
C HIS A 102 -0.66 25.10 8.93
N LEU A 103 -1.42 25.38 7.87
CA LEU A 103 -1.88 26.74 7.54
C LEU A 103 -2.78 27.31 8.63
N GLN A 104 -3.67 26.53 9.24
CA GLN A 104 -4.50 26.96 10.37
C GLN A 104 -3.65 27.29 11.61
N ASN A 105 -2.63 26.51 11.91
CA ASN A 105 -1.76 26.75 13.07
C ASN A 105 -0.97 28.07 12.92
N ILE A 106 -0.53 28.39 11.71
CA ILE A 106 0.20 29.64 11.43
C ILE A 106 -0.78 30.83 11.33
N GLN A 107 -2.05 30.59 11.02
CA GLN A 107 -3.08 31.63 10.89
C GLN A 107 -3.26 32.47 12.15
N ASN A 108 -3.05 31.87 13.34
CA ASN A 108 -3.20 32.55 14.62
C ASN A 108 -2.22 33.71 14.81
N ASP A 109 -1.15 33.76 14.02
CA ASP A 109 -0.06 34.75 14.11
C ASP A 109 -0.16 35.86 13.05
N VAL A 110 -1.17 35.81 12.14
CA VAL A 110 -1.25 36.70 10.97
C VAL A 110 -2.65 37.31 10.82
N GLU A 111 -2.73 38.62 10.54
CA GLU A 111 -3.98 39.28 10.13
C GLU A 111 -4.39 38.85 8.70
N GLY A 112 -5.55 38.21 8.57
CA GLY A 112 -6.10 37.74 7.28
C GLY A 112 -6.19 36.24 7.16
N PHE A 113 -6.75 35.72 6.06
CA PHE A 113 -6.90 34.29 5.79
C PHE A 113 -6.01 33.85 4.63
N TRP A 114 -5.26 32.74 4.80
CA TRP A 114 -4.46 32.14 3.73
C TRP A 114 -5.33 31.58 2.58
N LEU A 115 -6.55 31.14 2.88
CA LEU A 115 -7.49 30.57 1.93
C LEU A 115 -8.81 31.34 2.02
N THR A 116 -9.40 31.67 0.88
CA THR A 116 -10.70 32.32 0.80
C THR A 116 -11.85 31.32 1.05
N GLY A 117 -13.06 31.81 1.37
CA GLY A 117 -14.25 30.97 1.54
C GLY A 117 -14.62 30.17 0.30
N ASP A 118 -14.41 30.73 -0.89
CA ASP A 118 -14.68 30.05 -2.17
C ASP A 118 -13.66 28.95 -2.45
N GLU A 119 -12.40 29.15 -2.11
CA GLU A 119 -11.37 28.11 -2.22
C GLU A 119 -11.64 26.94 -1.30
N LEU A 120 -12.12 27.20 -0.07
CA LEU A 120 -12.55 26.13 0.84
C LEU A 120 -13.76 25.35 0.29
N ARG A 121 -14.72 26.03 -0.37
CA ARG A 121 -15.87 25.38 -1.03
C ARG A 121 -15.42 24.53 -2.22
N ILE A 122 -14.47 25.04 -3.01
CA ILE A 122 -13.87 24.27 -4.10
C ILE A 122 -13.22 23.01 -3.55
N ALA A 123 -12.42 23.11 -2.49
CA ALA A 123 -11.77 21.98 -1.86
C ALA A 123 -12.81 20.96 -1.34
N LEU A 124 -13.80 21.40 -0.57
CA LEU A 124 -14.86 20.54 -0.05
C LEU A 124 -15.67 19.87 -1.17
N GLY A 125 -15.99 20.60 -2.24
CA GLY A 125 -16.71 20.09 -3.41
C GLY A 125 -15.90 19.08 -4.23
N ALA A 126 -14.57 19.23 -4.27
CA ALA A 126 -13.64 18.38 -5.00
C ALA A 126 -13.22 17.11 -4.24
N LEU A 127 -13.49 17.02 -2.93
CA LEU A 127 -13.25 15.81 -2.13
C LEU A 127 -14.17 14.67 -2.58
N ARG A 128 -13.71 13.88 -3.55
CA ARG A 128 -14.42 12.71 -4.10
C ARG A 128 -13.65 11.46 -3.74
N LEU A 129 -14.37 10.47 -3.18
CA LEU A 129 -13.81 9.19 -2.81
C LEU A 129 -14.24 8.09 -3.77
N SER A 130 -13.39 7.07 -3.92
CA SER A 130 -13.78 5.80 -4.52
C SER A 130 -14.69 5.01 -3.56
N GLN A 131 -15.45 4.05 -4.13
CA GLN A 131 -16.43 3.26 -3.36
C GLN A 131 -15.82 2.38 -2.26
N ASP A 132 -14.53 2.05 -2.40
CA ASP A 132 -13.84 1.12 -1.51
C ASP A 132 -12.99 1.80 -0.41
N CYS A 133 -13.09 3.11 -0.29
CA CYS A 133 -12.18 3.89 0.55
C CYS A 133 -12.85 4.44 1.80
N HIS A 134 -12.66 3.76 2.94
CA HIS A 134 -12.98 4.29 4.27
C HIS A 134 -11.85 5.22 4.76
N SER A 135 -11.76 6.42 4.19
CA SER A 135 -10.66 7.33 4.47
C SER A 135 -10.96 8.26 5.65
N LYS A 136 -10.24 8.07 6.75
CA LYS A 136 -10.27 8.98 7.91
C LYS A 136 -9.76 10.37 7.56
N SER A 137 -8.82 10.47 6.61
CA SER A 137 -8.23 11.73 6.18
C SER A 137 -9.25 12.62 5.49
N HIS A 138 -10.08 12.06 4.59
CA HIS A 138 -11.18 12.79 3.94
C HIS A 138 -12.20 13.30 4.96
N ASN A 139 -12.59 12.44 5.90
CA ASN A 139 -13.54 12.81 6.94
C ASN A 139 -13.03 13.99 7.78
N LYS A 140 -11.79 13.88 8.28
CA LYS A 140 -11.18 14.91 9.12
C LYS A 140 -11.00 16.22 8.35
N LEU A 141 -10.52 16.16 7.12
CA LEU A 141 -10.36 17.33 6.26
C LEU A 141 -11.70 18.01 5.99
N ALA A 142 -12.73 17.24 5.60
CA ALA A 142 -14.07 17.80 5.36
C ALA A 142 -14.66 18.49 6.60
N ARG A 143 -14.47 17.91 7.80
CA ARG A 143 -14.90 18.52 9.06
C ARG A 143 -14.18 19.84 9.34
N LEU A 144 -12.87 19.91 9.09
CA LEU A 144 -12.10 21.13 9.30
C LEU A 144 -12.49 22.21 8.30
N LEU A 145 -12.64 21.87 7.01
CA LEU A 145 -13.08 22.82 5.97
C LEU A 145 -14.48 23.36 6.25
N PHE A 146 -15.43 22.48 6.58
CA PHE A 146 -16.79 22.88 6.88
C PHE A 146 -16.88 23.70 8.18
N GLY A 147 -16.13 23.32 9.21
CA GLY A 147 -16.04 24.07 10.47
C GLY A 147 -15.47 25.48 10.29
N ASP A 148 -14.49 25.64 9.40
CA ASP A 148 -13.93 26.96 9.08
C ASP A 148 -14.95 27.82 8.30
N LEU A 149 -15.66 27.24 7.34
CA LEU A 149 -16.74 27.92 6.63
C LEU A 149 -17.88 28.35 7.57
N GLN A 150 -18.22 27.53 8.58
CA GLN A 150 -19.21 27.90 9.59
C GLN A 150 -18.74 29.05 10.49
N ARG A 151 -17.50 29.00 11.00
CA ARG A 151 -16.91 30.09 11.81
C ARG A 151 -16.92 31.42 11.05
N ARG A 152 -16.55 31.41 9.77
CA ARG A 152 -16.59 32.62 8.92
C ARG A 152 -18.02 33.13 8.71
N ARG A 153 -18.99 32.22 8.57
CA ARG A 153 -20.41 32.59 8.46
C ARG A 153 -20.93 33.24 9.75
N GLU A 154 -20.55 32.71 10.90
CA GLU A 154 -20.92 33.27 12.20
C GLU A 154 -20.27 34.64 12.44
N ALA A 155 -19.04 34.84 11.97
CA ALA A 155 -18.34 36.13 12.06
C ALA A 155 -18.90 37.20 11.10
N ALA A 156 -19.50 36.79 9.97
CA ALA A 156 -20.02 37.69 8.94
C ALA A 156 -21.45 38.18 9.18
N THR A 157 -21.97 38.18 10.42
CA THR A 157 -23.36 38.46 10.76
C THR A 157 -23.86 39.86 10.41
N ASP A 158 -22.98 40.81 10.05
CA ASP A 158 -23.38 42.21 9.76
C ASP A 158 -23.76 42.47 8.27
N ASN A 159 -23.40 41.56 7.34
CA ASN A 159 -23.69 41.67 5.90
C ASN A 159 -24.59 40.53 5.41
N LYS A 160 -25.89 40.62 5.64
CA LYS A 160 -26.87 39.58 5.31
C LYS A 160 -27.09 39.36 3.80
N GLU A 161 -26.67 40.27 2.93
CA GLU A 161 -26.96 40.20 1.50
C GLU A 161 -25.98 39.35 0.69
N GLU A 162 -24.79 39.04 1.21
CA GLU A 162 -23.76 38.22 0.53
C GLU A 162 -23.57 36.78 1.09
N LEU A 163 -24.41 36.38 2.04
CA LEU A 163 -24.26 35.05 2.66
C LEU A 163 -24.67 33.93 1.71
N VAL A 164 -23.68 33.16 1.26
CA VAL A 164 -23.90 31.92 0.49
C VAL A 164 -24.83 31.00 1.29
N PRO A 165 -25.90 30.43 0.70
CA PRO A 165 -26.80 29.52 1.38
C PRO A 165 -26.06 28.34 2.03
N LEU A 166 -26.42 27.97 3.28
CA LEU A 166 -25.81 26.86 4.01
C LEU A 166 -25.86 25.55 3.23
N GLU A 167 -26.88 25.35 2.44
CA GLU A 167 -27.10 24.19 1.58
C GLU A 167 -25.95 23.93 0.61
N LYS A 168 -25.32 24.99 0.08
CA LYS A 168 -24.17 24.85 -0.84
C LYS A 168 -22.95 24.25 -0.14
N ASP A 169 -22.75 24.51 1.13
CA ASP A 169 -21.65 23.98 1.91
C ASP A 169 -22.01 22.61 2.52
N LEU A 170 -23.28 22.43 2.90
CA LEU A 170 -23.77 21.24 3.60
C LEU A 170 -23.86 20.01 2.67
N VAL A 171 -24.33 20.16 1.43
CA VAL A 171 -24.48 19.02 0.50
C VAL A 171 -23.15 18.33 0.18
N PRO A 172 -22.07 19.03 -0.20
CA PRO A 172 -20.76 18.41 -0.39
C PRO A 172 -20.23 17.77 0.90
N PHE A 173 -20.42 18.44 2.04
CA PHE A 173 -20.00 17.93 3.35
C PHE A 173 -20.66 16.60 3.69
N ILE A 174 -22.00 16.54 3.60
CA ILE A 174 -22.78 15.32 3.82
C ILE A 174 -22.30 14.20 2.90
N ARG A 175 -22.06 14.50 1.62
CA ARG A 175 -21.54 13.51 0.67
C ARG A 175 -20.21 12.94 1.10
N VAL A 176 -19.23 13.76 1.50
CA VAL A 176 -17.92 13.29 1.94
C VAL A 176 -18.04 12.46 3.21
N LEU A 177 -18.80 12.93 4.22
CA LEU A 177 -19.03 12.17 5.44
C LEU A 177 -19.67 10.80 5.17
N SER A 178 -20.72 10.78 4.34
CA SER A 178 -21.44 9.56 3.98
C SER A 178 -20.50 8.53 3.32
N TYR A 179 -19.56 8.99 2.49
CA TYR A 179 -18.68 8.12 1.73
C TYR A 179 -17.37 7.78 2.45
N SER A 180 -17.05 8.49 3.54
CA SER A 180 -15.86 8.24 4.35
C SER A 180 -16.11 7.40 5.62
N GLY A 181 -17.27 6.75 5.73
CA GLY A 181 -17.59 5.84 6.83
C GLY A 181 -18.28 6.48 8.01
N ASP A 182 -18.90 7.66 7.83
CA ASP A 182 -19.57 8.43 8.89
C ASP A 182 -20.99 8.86 8.48
N ALA A 183 -21.70 7.94 7.81
CA ALA A 183 -23.03 8.20 7.25
C ALA A 183 -24.08 8.48 8.33
N ILE A 184 -23.91 7.97 9.56
CA ILE A 184 -24.83 8.26 10.68
C ILE A 184 -24.71 9.72 11.07
N TYR A 185 -23.50 10.23 11.27
CA TYR A 185 -23.30 11.64 11.59
C TYR A 185 -23.77 12.55 10.44
N ALA A 186 -23.57 12.14 9.18
CA ALA A 186 -24.10 12.85 8.04
C ALA A 186 -25.64 12.95 8.08
N ARG A 187 -26.33 11.86 8.47
CA ARG A 187 -27.78 11.86 8.70
C ARG A 187 -28.18 12.85 9.80
N ASP A 188 -27.50 12.82 10.94
CA ASP A 188 -27.81 13.70 12.06
C ASP A 188 -27.62 15.18 11.67
N MET A 189 -26.65 15.49 10.82
CA MET A 189 -26.44 16.82 10.26
C MET A 189 -27.60 17.25 9.33
N ILE A 190 -28.15 16.32 8.53
CA ILE A 190 -29.36 16.60 7.74
C ILE A 190 -30.54 16.89 8.67
N GLU A 191 -30.72 16.06 9.67
CA GLU A 191 -31.82 16.23 10.62
C GLU A 191 -31.78 17.58 11.33
N LYS A 192 -30.62 18.10 11.62
CA LYS A 192 -30.41 19.35 12.35
C LYS A 192 -30.50 20.58 11.45
N HIS A 193 -30.01 20.50 10.22
CA HIS A 193 -29.79 21.70 9.39
C HIS A 193 -30.62 21.73 8.09
N TRP A 194 -31.23 20.60 7.68
CA TRP A 194 -31.98 20.52 6.43
C TRP A 194 -33.48 20.66 6.75
N GLY A 195 -34.14 21.65 6.15
CA GLY A 195 -35.57 21.91 6.39
C GLY A 195 -36.48 20.83 5.79
N ASN A 196 -37.75 20.84 6.22
CA ASN A 196 -38.81 19.95 5.70
C ASN A 196 -39.29 20.44 4.31
N GLU A 197 -38.41 20.43 3.32
CA GLU A 197 -38.76 20.93 2.00
C GLU A 197 -39.09 19.77 1.05
N THR A 198 -40.29 19.77 0.53
CA THR A 198 -40.76 18.86 -0.53
C THR A 198 -40.26 19.24 -1.94
N ARG A 199 -39.21 20.07 -2.06
CA ARG A 199 -38.68 20.54 -3.31
C ARG A 199 -37.97 19.43 -4.11
N LEU A 200 -38.04 19.54 -5.42
CA LEU A 200 -37.20 18.73 -6.32
C LEU A 200 -35.72 18.92 -5.90
N GLY A 201 -35.06 17.82 -5.50
CA GLY A 201 -33.68 17.84 -4.99
C GLY A 201 -33.53 17.71 -3.47
N ALA A 202 -34.60 17.80 -2.70
CA ALA A 202 -34.58 17.56 -1.25
C ALA A 202 -34.09 16.15 -0.87
N SER A 203 -34.29 15.18 -1.75
CA SER A 203 -33.80 13.78 -1.61
C SER A 203 -32.29 13.61 -1.79
N LEU A 204 -31.57 14.56 -2.40
CA LEU A 204 -30.16 14.39 -2.77
C LEU A 204 -29.22 14.13 -1.57
N PRO A 205 -29.29 14.87 -0.44
CA PRO A 205 -28.47 14.55 0.72
C PRO A 205 -28.82 13.18 1.32
N TRP A 206 -30.11 12.85 1.38
CA TRP A 206 -30.61 11.57 1.89
C TRP A 206 -30.16 10.38 1.04
N SER A 207 -30.18 10.51 -0.29
CA SER A 207 -29.67 9.48 -1.18
C SER A 207 -28.15 9.27 -1.01
N SER A 208 -27.40 10.32 -0.64
CA SER A 208 -25.97 10.21 -0.31
C SER A 208 -25.76 9.44 1.00
N VAL A 209 -26.56 9.72 2.04
CA VAL A 209 -26.52 8.99 3.32
C VAL A 209 -26.89 7.53 3.11
N LEU A 210 -27.97 7.24 2.38
CA LEU A 210 -28.35 5.86 2.07
C LEU A 210 -27.21 5.12 1.35
N ARG A 211 -26.56 5.75 0.39
CA ARG A 211 -25.42 5.16 -0.30
C ARG A 211 -24.23 4.92 0.65
N GLY A 212 -23.92 5.84 1.54
CA GLY A 212 -22.89 5.64 2.55
C GLY A 212 -23.22 4.46 3.47
N LEU A 213 -24.44 4.38 3.97
CA LEU A 213 -24.90 3.25 4.82
C LEU A 213 -24.86 1.90 4.07
N THR A 214 -25.16 1.90 2.76
CA THR A 214 -25.04 0.67 1.94
C THR A 214 -23.60 0.22 1.80
N TRP A 215 -22.63 1.14 1.69
CA TRP A 215 -21.21 0.83 1.67
C TRP A 215 -20.68 0.34 3.02
N GLU A 216 -21.16 0.96 4.11
CA GLU A 216 -20.87 0.50 5.47
C GLU A 216 -21.59 -0.81 5.85
N ARG A 217 -22.46 -1.33 4.97
CA ARG A 217 -23.29 -2.54 5.18
C ARG A 217 -24.17 -2.50 6.43
N ARG A 218 -24.63 -1.31 6.82
CA ARG A 218 -25.44 -1.09 8.03
C ARG A 218 -26.94 -1.21 7.76
N GLY A 219 -27.43 -2.44 7.60
CA GLY A 219 -28.83 -2.71 7.23
C GLY A 219 -29.89 -2.09 8.19
N GLU A 220 -29.66 -2.10 9.51
CA GLU A 220 -30.57 -1.51 10.50
C GLU A 220 -30.64 0.01 10.36
N GLU A 221 -29.52 0.67 10.16
CA GLU A 221 -29.46 2.12 10.00
C GLU A 221 -30.07 2.58 8.67
N ILE A 222 -30.01 1.75 7.62
CA ILE A 222 -30.74 1.98 6.36
C ILE A 222 -32.25 2.03 6.64
N GLN A 223 -32.79 1.03 7.35
CA GLN A 223 -34.22 0.98 7.71
C GLN A 223 -34.64 2.19 8.55
N ARG A 224 -33.83 2.55 9.53
CA ARG A 224 -34.08 3.75 10.38
C ARG A 224 -34.08 5.03 9.54
N THR A 225 -33.13 5.17 8.62
CA THR A 225 -33.06 6.35 7.73
C THR A 225 -34.28 6.45 6.82
N LEU A 226 -34.75 5.33 6.28
CA LEU A 226 -35.97 5.29 5.47
C LEU A 226 -37.21 5.68 6.26
N GLN A 227 -37.35 5.23 7.54
CA GLN A 227 -38.42 5.64 8.41
C GLN A 227 -38.39 7.17 8.74
N ILE A 228 -37.19 7.73 8.88
CA ILE A 228 -37.04 9.19 9.09
C ILE A 228 -37.45 9.95 7.83
N MET A 229 -37.04 9.47 6.64
CA MET A 229 -37.44 10.08 5.36
C MET A 229 -38.98 10.05 5.19
N GLU A 230 -39.61 8.94 5.53
CA GLU A 230 -41.07 8.80 5.48
C GLU A 230 -41.74 9.78 6.44
N LYS A 231 -41.32 9.87 7.71
CA LYS A 231 -41.83 10.82 8.69
C LYS A 231 -41.68 12.29 8.27
N ARG A 232 -40.64 12.60 7.50
CA ARG A 232 -40.36 13.95 7.00
C ARG A 232 -40.98 14.22 5.63
N ASN A 233 -41.75 13.26 5.08
CA ASN A 233 -42.32 13.34 3.74
C ASN A 233 -41.26 13.61 2.64
N VAL A 234 -40.03 13.09 2.81
CA VAL A 234 -39.00 13.16 1.78
C VAL A 234 -39.34 12.20 0.64
N PRO A 235 -39.44 12.67 -0.61
CA PRO A 235 -39.82 11.80 -1.71
C PRO A 235 -38.78 10.69 -1.95
N PHE A 236 -39.25 9.44 -1.99
CA PHE A 236 -38.45 8.29 -2.35
C PHE A 236 -38.28 8.22 -3.86
N ASP A 237 -37.25 8.89 -4.34
CA ASP A 237 -36.98 9.07 -5.78
C ASP A 237 -36.23 7.88 -6.40
N ASN A 238 -36.05 7.93 -7.71
CA ASN A 238 -35.31 6.92 -8.47
C ASN A 238 -33.89 6.65 -7.94
N LYS A 239 -33.19 7.66 -7.40
CA LYS A 239 -31.84 7.50 -6.87
C LYS A 239 -31.87 6.70 -5.56
N SER A 240 -32.77 7.02 -4.68
CA SER A 240 -32.97 6.29 -3.41
C SER A 240 -33.40 4.84 -3.70
N HIS A 241 -34.37 4.65 -4.61
CA HIS A 241 -34.79 3.33 -5.05
C HIS A 241 -33.64 2.52 -5.65
N GLN A 242 -32.85 3.12 -6.55
CA GLN A 242 -31.68 2.48 -7.15
C GLN A 242 -30.68 2.05 -6.07
N VAL A 243 -30.31 2.96 -5.15
CA VAL A 243 -29.31 2.67 -4.11
C VAL A 243 -29.73 1.48 -3.25
N ILE A 244 -30.98 1.45 -2.79
CA ILE A 244 -31.47 0.39 -1.91
C ILE A 244 -31.64 -0.94 -2.66
N THR A 245 -32.27 -0.92 -3.83
CA THR A 245 -32.49 -2.15 -4.63
C THR A 245 -31.18 -2.78 -5.07
N VAL A 246 -30.23 -1.95 -5.55
CA VAL A 246 -28.89 -2.43 -5.95
C VAL A 246 -28.09 -2.97 -4.77
N TYR A 247 -28.20 -2.35 -3.59
CA TYR A 247 -27.55 -2.85 -2.38
C TYR A 247 -28.02 -4.27 -2.02
N TYR A 248 -29.35 -4.51 -1.99
CA TYR A 248 -29.85 -5.84 -1.72
C TYR A 248 -29.54 -6.82 -2.84
N ALA A 249 -29.52 -6.37 -4.10
CA ALA A 249 -29.22 -7.21 -5.24
C ALA A 249 -27.75 -7.59 -5.36
N GLN A 250 -26.83 -6.62 -5.28
CA GLN A 250 -25.42 -6.86 -5.59
C GLN A 250 -24.54 -7.07 -4.35
N VAL A 251 -24.84 -6.39 -3.23
CA VAL A 251 -24.01 -6.43 -2.02
C VAL A 251 -24.45 -7.55 -1.07
N GLN A 252 -25.74 -7.66 -0.81
CA GLN A 252 -26.27 -8.70 0.07
C GLN A 252 -26.63 -9.99 -0.66
N GLY A 253 -27.04 -9.92 -1.92
CA GLY A 253 -27.53 -11.06 -2.66
C GLY A 253 -28.86 -11.61 -2.09
N ASP A 254 -29.63 -10.77 -1.39
CA ASP A 254 -30.89 -11.15 -0.73
C ASP A 254 -32.06 -11.00 -1.72
N MET A 255 -32.53 -12.11 -2.25
CA MET A 255 -33.59 -12.13 -3.26
C MET A 255 -34.90 -11.56 -2.74
N ASP A 256 -35.32 -11.92 -1.51
CA ASP A 256 -36.61 -11.51 -0.95
C ASP A 256 -36.66 -10.01 -0.70
N LYS A 257 -35.60 -9.45 -0.11
CA LYS A 257 -35.49 -8.01 0.08
C LYS A 257 -35.37 -7.26 -1.23
N THR A 258 -34.66 -7.83 -2.22
CA THR A 258 -34.58 -7.25 -3.55
C THR A 258 -35.94 -7.18 -4.21
N LYS A 259 -36.76 -8.27 -4.15
CA LYS A 259 -38.13 -8.31 -4.66
C LYS A 259 -38.98 -7.22 -3.98
N LYS A 260 -38.93 -7.12 -2.63
CA LYS A 260 -39.67 -6.13 -1.85
C LYS A 260 -39.35 -4.70 -2.28
N TRP A 261 -38.07 -4.36 -2.36
CA TRP A 261 -37.65 -2.99 -2.69
C TRP A 261 -37.81 -2.65 -4.17
N PHE A 262 -37.66 -3.61 -5.06
CA PHE A 262 -37.90 -3.41 -6.49
C PHE A 262 -39.38 -3.06 -6.76
N GLN A 263 -40.32 -3.65 -6.01
CA GLN A 263 -41.74 -3.36 -6.09
C GLN A 263 -42.20 -2.12 -5.32
N HIS A 264 -41.29 -1.52 -4.53
CA HIS A 264 -41.63 -0.34 -3.73
C HIS A 264 -41.97 0.85 -4.63
N PRO A 265 -43.08 1.59 -4.35
CA PRO A 265 -43.49 2.74 -5.15
C PRO A 265 -42.41 3.81 -5.21
N ILE A 266 -42.14 4.32 -6.41
CA ILE A 266 -41.20 5.40 -6.65
C ILE A 266 -41.99 6.71 -6.76
N ALA A 267 -41.53 7.77 -6.09
CA ALA A 267 -42.16 9.07 -6.15
C ALA A 267 -42.27 9.60 -7.59
N PHE A 268 -43.23 10.46 -7.86
CA PHE A 268 -43.49 11.09 -9.14
C PHE A 268 -43.85 10.13 -10.29
N GLY A 269 -44.32 8.92 -9.99
CA GLY A 269 -44.69 7.93 -11.01
C GLY A 269 -43.55 7.43 -11.89
N GLN A 270 -42.30 7.58 -11.40
CA GLN A 270 -41.10 7.13 -12.10
C GLN A 270 -41.00 5.60 -12.10
N SER A 271 -40.39 5.04 -13.11
CA SER A 271 -40.09 3.60 -13.16
C SER A 271 -38.65 3.31 -12.72
N PRO A 272 -38.35 2.06 -12.30
CA PRO A 272 -36.96 1.67 -11.97
C PRO A 272 -36.01 2.00 -13.11
N THR A 273 -34.81 2.44 -12.75
CA THR A 273 -33.78 2.76 -13.73
C THR A 273 -33.26 1.49 -14.42
N GLU A 274 -32.74 1.64 -15.65
CA GLU A 274 -32.09 0.54 -16.36
C GLU A 274 -30.98 -0.13 -15.54
N TYR A 275 -30.22 0.67 -14.80
CA TYR A 275 -29.18 0.15 -13.91
C TYR A 275 -29.77 -0.74 -12.81
N THR A 276 -30.93 -0.38 -12.25
CA THR A 276 -31.65 -1.21 -11.29
C THR A 276 -32.13 -2.51 -11.92
N ASN A 277 -32.74 -2.43 -13.11
CA ASN A 277 -33.20 -3.62 -13.84
C ASN A 277 -32.02 -4.56 -14.15
N LYS A 278 -30.90 -4.02 -14.63
CA LYS A 278 -29.66 -4.79 -14.87
C LYS A 278 -29.18 -5.50 -13.61
N ALA A 279 -29.08 -4.77 -12.49
CA ALA A 279 -28.60 -5.31 -11.21
C ALA A 279 -29.50 -6.45 -10.70
N VAL A 280 -30.81 -6.27 -10.80
CA VAL A 280 -31.80 -7.28 -10.39
C VAL A 280 -31.75 -8.51 -11.32
N LEU A 281 -31.68 -8.32 -12.63
CA LEU A 281 -31.55 -9.44 -13.57
C LEU A 281 -30.22 -10.19 -13.40
N GLN A 282 -29.14 -9.49 -13.06
CA GLN A 282 -27.86 -10.14 -12.71
C GLN A 282 -27.98 -11.01 -11.44
N LEU A 283 -28.72 -10.55 -10.43
CA LEU A 283 -29.01 -11.38 -9.25
C LEU A 283 -29.84 -12.60 -9.63
N CYS A 284 -30.89 -12.41 -10.45
CA CYS A 284 -31.72 -13.52 -10.95
C CYS A 284 -30.89 -14.57 -11.72
N ILE A 285 -29.89 -14.13 -12.48
CA ILE A 285 -28.95 -15.02 -13.20
C ILE A 285 -28.11 -15.82 -12.20
N LYS A 286 -27.59 -15.15 -11.17
CA LYS A 286 -26.72 -15.74 -10.15
C LYS A 286 -27.47 -16.78 -9.31
N GLU A 287 -28.67 -16.43 -8.85
CA GLU A 287 -29.50 -17.28 -8.00
C GLU A 287 -30.37 -18.26 -8.82
N LYS A 288 -30.32 -18.22 -10.16
CA LYS A 288 -31.11 -19.02 -11.10
C LYS A 288 -32.63 -18.83 -10.97
N GLU A 289 -33.05 -17.66 -10.48
CA GLU A 289 -34.46 -17.26 -10.35
C GLU A 289 -35.02 -16.72 -11.69
N PHE A 290 -35.15 -17.58 -12.67
CA PHE A 290 -35.54 -17.17 -14.01
C PHE A 290 -37.04 -16.79 -14.12
N GLU A 291 -37.90 -17.31 -13.25
CA GLU A 291 -39.35 -17.01 -13.29
C GLU A 291 -39.61 -15.54 -12.99
N TRP A 292 -39.06 -15.02 -11.88
CA TRP A 292 -39.22 -13.62 -11.56
C TRP A 292 -38.48 -12.70 -12.53
N GLY A 293 -37.28 -13.06 -12.93
CA GLY A 293 -36.56 -12.33 -13.95
C GLY A 293 -37.33 -12.24 -15.29
N ASP A 294 -38.05 -13.29 -15.67
CA ASP A 294 -38.93 -13.25 -16.84
C ASP A 294 -40.09 -12.26 -16.70
N THR A 295 -40.60 -12.04 -15.50
CA THR A 295 -41.65 -11.02 -15.28
C THR A 295 -41.09 -9.59 -15.50
N ILE A 296 -39.88 -9.33 -15.03
CA ILE A 296 -39.18 -8.05 -15.26
C ILE A 296 -38.87 -7.90 -16.76
N PHE A 297 -38.33 -8.92 -17.35
CA PHE A 297 -38.00 -8.96 -18.76
C PHE A 297 -39.26 -8.75 -19.65
N LYS A 298 -40.40 -9.40 -19.35
CA LYS A 298 -41.66 -9.16 -20.04
C LYS A 298 -42.17 -7.74 -19.87
N SER A 299 -42.09 -7.19 -18.65
CA SER A 299 -42.50 -5.80 -18.41
C SER A 299 -41.60 -4.78 -19.15
N MET A 300 -40.34 -5.12 -19.41
CA MET A 300 -39.45 -4.30 -20.25
C MET A 300 -39.85 -4.40 -21.72
N LEU A 301 -40.25 -5.61 -22.22
CA LEU A 301 -40.73 -5.82 -23.59
C LEU A 301 -42.10 -5.17 -23.83
N GLU A 302 -43.03 -5.27 -22.86
CA GLU A 302 -44.37 -4.67 -22.95
C GLU A 302 -44.35 -3.13 -23.01
N ARG A 303 -43.31 -2.52 -22.44
CA ARG A 303 -43.06 -1.07 -22.57
C ARG A 303 -42.56 -0.70 -23.96
N ASP A 304 -42.39 -1.67 -24.83
CA ASP A 304 -41.98 -1.53 -26.21
C ASP A 304 -40.66 -0.73 -26.32
N PRO A 305 -39.52 -1.40 -26.05
CA PRO A 305 -38.23 -0.74 -25.90
C PRO A 305 -37.87 0.04 -27.16
N GLU A 306 -38.00 1.33 -27.09
CA GLU A 306 -37.60 2.29 -28.12
C GLU A 306 -36.14 2.67 -28.07
N ASP A 307 -35.41 2.18 -27.04
CA ASP A 307 -34.03 2.52 -26.79
C ASP A 307 -33.08 1.32 -26.86
N GLU A 308 -31.88 1.58 -27.34
CA GLU A 308 -30.83 0.55 -27.49
C GLU A 308 -30.40 -0.07 -26.16
N LYS A 309 -30.52 0.65 -25.06
CA LYS A 309 -30.05 0.19 -23.74
C LYS A 309 -30.96 -0.92 -23.21
N SER A 310 -32.27 -0.80 -23.37
CA SER A 310 -33.21 -1.83 -22.99
C SER A 310 -32.99 -3.11 -23.82
N TRP A 311 -32.71 -3.00 -25.11
CA TRP A 311 -32.35 -4.13 -25.97
C TRP A 311 -31.05 -4.82 -25.52
N ASN A 312 -30.04 -4.05 -25.08
CA ASN A 312 -28.79 -4.61 -24.56
C ASN A 312 -29.03 -5.51 -23.34
N ILE A 313 -29.94 -5.12 -22.44
CA ILE A 313 -30.30 -5.92 -21.27
C ILE A 313 -31.08 -7.18 -21.73
N ILE A 314 -31.96 -7.07 -22.72
CA ILE A 314 -32.70 -8.15 -23.32
C ILE A 314 -31.78 -9.22 -23.91
N PHE A 315 -30.73 -8.82 -24.64
CA PHE A 315 -29.73 -9.74 -25.18
C PHE A 315 -28.95 -10.45 -24.08
N GLN A 316 -28.51 -9.70 -23.05
CA GLN A 316 -27.79 -10.27 -21.90
C GLN A 316 -28.67 -11.31 -21.15
N TRP A 317 -29.96 -11.00 -20.94
CA TRP A 317 -30.89 -11.93 -20.30
C TRP A 317 -31.11 -13.21 -21.13
N ALA A 318 -31.31 -13.07 -22.42
CA ALA A 318 -31.46 -14.20 -23.33
C ALA A 318 -30.22 -15.11 -23.35
N ALA A 319 -29.02 -14.50 -23.42
CA ALA A 319 -27.75 -15.22 -23.34
C ALA A 319 -27.57 -15.89 -21.97
N ALA A 320 -28.05 -15.25 -20.90
CA ALA A 320 -28.02 -15.81 -19.55
C ALA A 320 -28.91 -17.04 -19.41
N LYS A 321 -30.02 -17.10 -20.12
CA LYS A 321 -30.93 -18.29 -20.21
C LYS A 321 -30.38 -19.40 -21.09
N GLY A 322 -29.20 -19.26 -21.65
CA GLY A 322 -28.55 -20.28 -22.46
C GLY A 322 -28.83 -20.19 -23.96
N LYS A 323 -29.37 -19.07 -24.44
CA LYS A 323 -29.49 -18.82 -25.88
C LYS A 323 -28.10 -18.80 -26.52
N SER A 324 -27.95 -19.50 -27.62
CA SER A 324 -26.73 -19.56 -28.40
C SER A 324 -26.39 -18.21 -29.07
N VAL A 325 -25.14 -18.03 -29.45
CA VAL A 325 -24.69 -16.81 -30.18
C VAL A 325 -25.53 -16.58 -31.44
N ASP A 326 -25.90 -17.67 -32.15
CA ASP A 326 -26.69 -17.58 -33.36
C ASP A 326 -28.16 -17.20 -33.09
N GLU A 327 -28.72 -17.59 -31.92
CA GLU A 327 -30.06 -17.15 -31.49
C GLU A 327 -30.03 -15.66 -31.08
N ILE A 328 -28.99 -15.22 -30.42
CA ILE A 328 -28.81 -13.79 -30.10
C ILE A 328 -28.70 -12.97 -31.38
N GLU A 329 -28.00 -13.46 -32.40
CA GLU A 329 -27.93 -12.80 -33.71
C GLU A 329 -29.32 -12.66 -34.33
N ARG A 330 -30.18 -13.71 -34.27
CA ARG A 330 -31.56 -13.61 -34.75
C ARG A 330 -32.38 -12.57 -33.98
N MET A 331 -32.18 -12.45 -32.67
CA MET A 331 -32.83 -11.42 -31.86
C MET A 331 -32.36 -10.01 -32.26
N MET A 332 -31.10 -9.82 -32.61
CA MET A 332 -30.58 -8.55 -33.14
C MET A 332 -31.25 -8.20 -34.48
N GLN A 333 -31.49 -9.20 -35.34
CA GLN A 333 -32.24 -9.02 -36.60
C GLN A 333 -33.70 -8.62 -36.35
N ILE A 334 -34.35 -9.19 -35.31
CA ILE A 334 -35.71 -8.79 -34.91
C ILE A 334 -35.74 -7.34 -34.44
N MET A 335 -34.77 -6.90 -33.62
CA MET A 335 -34.64 -5.51 -33.18
C MET A 335 -34.62 -4.55 -34.38
N VAL A 336 -33.82 -4.84 -35.40
CA VAL A 336 -33.70 -4.00 -36.59
C VAL A 336 -35.05 -3.93 -37.33
N ARG A 337 -35.73 -5.07 -37.54
CA ARG A 337 -37.04 -5.08 -38.21
C ARG A 337 -38.09 -4.28 -37.46
N GLN A 338 -38.15 -4.41 -36.12
CA GLN A 338 -39.07 -3.60 -35.32
C GLN A 338 -38.79 -2.11 -35.42
N GLY A 339 -37.51 -1.73 -35.50
CA GLY A 339 -37.12 -0.33 -35.77
C GLY A 339 -37.63 0.18 -37.11
N GLU A 340 -37.44 -0.63 -38.18
CA GLU A 340 -37.92 -0.30 -39.52
C GLU A 340 -39.44 -0.17 -39.56
N GLU A 341 -40.18 -1.08 -38.90
CA GLU A 341 -41.64 -1.01 -38.83
C GLU A 341 -42.18 0.22 -38.10
N LYS A 342 -41.46 0.75 -37.12
CA LYS A 342 -41.84 1.93 -36.35
C LYS A 342 -41.25 3.25 -36.91
N GLY A 343 -40.39 3.19 -37.92
CA GLY A 343 -39.70 4.33 -38.46
C GLY A 343 -38.65 4.93 -37.49
N VAL A 344 -38.17 4.13 -36.52
CA VAL A 344 -37.12 4.47 -35.56
C VAL A 344 -35.85 3.73 -35.92
N GLU A 345 -34.71 4.38 -35.94
CA GLU A 345 -33.43 3.72 -36.21
C GLU A 345 -32.99 2.92 -35.00
N LEU A 346 -33.47 1.71 -34.85
CA LEU A 346 -33.05 0.76 -33.81
C LEU A 346 -32.06 -0.23 -34.41
N ARG A 347 -30.78 -0.11 -33.99
CA ARG A 347 -29.71 -1.03 -34.38
C ARG A 347 -28.90 -1.47 -33.19
N PRO A 348 -28.48 -2.75 -33.14
CA PRO A 348 -27.49 -3.15 -32.13
C PRO A 348 -26.22 -2.35 -32.34
N ASN A 349 -25.48 -2.17 -31.24
CA ASN A 349 -24.22 -1.42 -31.23
C ASN A 349 -23.12 -2.19 -30.51
N ILE A 350 -21.91 -1.64 -30.49
CA ILE A 350 -20.78 -2.27 -29.83
C ILE A 350 -21.00 -2.46 -28.31
N ASN A 351 -21.88 -1.67 -27.67
CA ASN A 351 -22.18 -1.80 -26.25
C ASN A 351 -23.01 -3.10 -25.97
N ALA A 352 -23.87 -3.53 -26.91
CA ALA A 352 -24.55 -4.80 -26.83
C ALA A 352 -23.55 -5.97 -26.81
N ILE A 353 -22.60 -5.94 -27.74
CA ILE A 353 -21.53 -6.94 -27.84
C ILE A 353 -20.69 -6.96 -26.57
N ASN A 354 -20.26 -5.79 -26.08
CA ASN A 354 -19.47 -5.67 -24.85
C ASN A 354 -20.21 -6.24 -23.63
N GLY A 355 -21.53 -5.99 -23.52
CA GLY A 355 -22.33 -6.57 -22.44
C GLY A 355 -22.45 -8.10 -22.50
N LEU A 356 -22.47 -8.69 -23.69
CA LEU A 356 -22.45 -10.14 -23.88
C LEU A 356 -21.08 -10.74 -23.54
N ILE A 357 -19.98 -10.05 -23.90
CA ILE A 357 -18.63 -10.46 -23.54
C ILE A 357 -18.45 -10.37 -22.00
N GLU A 358 -18.97 -9.32 -21.35
CA GLU A 358 -18.96 -9.21 -19.88
C GLU A 358 -19.64 -10.40 -19.20
N LEU A 359 -20.80 -10.82 -19.75
CA LEU A 359 -21.53 -11.99 -19.25
C LEU A 359 -20.72 -13.29 -19.43
N ALA A 360 -20.06 -13.46 -20.58
CA ALA A 360 -19.21 -14.62 -20.84
C ALA A 360 -17.99 -14.62 -19.90
N ASN A 361 -17.37 -13.44 -19.66
CA ASN A 361 -16.27 -13.27 -18.70
C ASN A 361 -16.68 -13.62 -17.27
N ALA A 362 -17.89 -13.20 -16.85
CA ALA A 362 -18.44 -13.53 -15.53
C ALA A 362 -18.66 -15.05 -15.35
N ARG A 363 -18.91 -15.77 -16.45
CA ARG A 363 -19.04 -17.24 -16.47
C ARG A 363 -17.72 -17.98 -16.67
N ASN A 364 -16.61 -17.25 -16.82
CA ASN A 364 -15.31 -17.79 -17.18
C ASN A 364 -15.35 -18.64 -18.49
N ASP A 365 -16.12 -18.18 -19.49
CA ASP A 365 -16.24 -18.81 -20.80
C ASP A 365 -15.56 -17.96 -21.89
N PRO A 366 -14.24 -18.10 -22.06
CA PRO A 366 -13.48 -17.34 -23.06
C PRO A 366 -13.86 -17.69 -24.50
N TYR A 367 -14.29 -18.92 -24.73
CA TYR A 367 -14.70 -19.36 -26.08
C TYR A 367 -15.94 -18.62 -26.56
N THR A 368 -16.96 -18.52 -25.73
CA THR A 368 -18.17 -17.74 -26.04
C THR A 368 -17.88 -16.26 -26.13
N ALA A 369 -16.95 -15.71 -25.31
CA ALA A 369 -16.50 -14.35 -25.40
C ALA A 369 -15.89 -14.01 -26.78
N GLU A 370 -15.00 -14.86 -27.30
CA GLU A 370 -14.43 -14.70 -28.66
C GLU A 370 -15.48 -14.82 -29.76
N ARG A 371 -16.50 -15.69 -29.62
CA ARG A 371 -17.62 -15.76 -30.57
C ARG A 371 -18.42 -14.46 -30.59
N TYR A 372 -18.64 -13.80 -29.45
CA TYR A 372 -19.31 -12.50 -29.43
C TYR A 372 -18.44 -11.40 -30.07
N VAL A 373 -17.13 -11.44 -29.91
CA VAL A 373 -16.24 -10.54 -30.64
C VAL A 373 -16.37 -10.75 -32.16
N ALA A 374 -16.37 -12.00 -32.63
CA ALA A 374 -16.55 -12.34 -34.01
C ALA A 374 -17.95 -11.91 -34.55
N LEU A 375 -19.00 -12.02 -33.72
CA LEU A 375 -20.36 -11.55 -34.07
C LEU A 375 -20.33 -10.01 -34.25
N GLY A 376 -19.67 -9.26 -33.39
CA GLY A 376 -19.51 -7.80 -33.54
C GLY A 376 -18.82 -7.44 -34.85
N GLN A 377 -17.78 -8.14 -35.22
CA GLN A 377 -17.07 -7.93 -36.49
C GLN A 377 -17.96 -8.27 -37.68
N LYS A 378 -18.77 -9.33 -37.62
CA LYS A 378 -19.74 -9.70 -38.66
C LYS A 378 -20.77 -8.61 -38.88
N TRP A 379 -21.24 -7.95 -37.86
CA TRP A 379 -22.17 -6.82 -37.93
C TRP A 379 -21.50 -5.50 -38.30
N GLY A 380 -20.18 -5.51 -38.53
CA GLY A 380 -19.40 -4.31 -38.89
C GLY A 380 -19.14 -3.35 -37.74
N PHE A 381 -19.29 -3.79 -36.49
CA PHE A 381 -18.95 -2.98 -35.32
C PHE A 381 -17.44 -3.08 -35.04
N PRO A 382 -16.67 -1.99 -35.22
CA PRO A 382 -15.28 -2.01 -34.86
C PRO A 382 -15.14 -2.17 -33.34
N PRO A 383 -14.25 -3.07 -32.85
CA PRO A 383 -13.93 -3.15 -31.45
C PRO A 383 -13.45 -1.80 -30.92
N ASN A 384 -13.95 -1.38 -29.77
CA ASN A 384 -13.55 -0.15 -29.10
C ASN A 384 -12.68 -0.44 -27.87
N ALA A 385 -12.22 0.62 -27.17
CA ALA A 385 -11.42 0.50 -25.98
C ALA A 385 -11.99 -0.50 -24.95
N ARG A 386 -13.32 -0.46 -24.71
CA ARG A 386 -13.99 -1.39 -23.79
C ARG A 386 -13.91 -2.84 -24.26
N THR A 387 -14.08 -3.09 -25.55
CA THR A 387 -13.92 -4.43 -26.11
C THR A 387 -12.53 -4.99 -25.88
N TYR A 388 -11.48 -4.19 -26.13
CA TYR A 388 -10.10 -4.62 -25.91
C TYR A 388 -9.79 -4.84 -24.43
N LEU A 389 -10.34 -4.02 -23.53
CA LEU A 389 -10.22 -4.23 -22.10
C LEU A 389 -10.85 -5.57 -21.66
N LEU A 390 -12.04 -5.87 -22.15
CA LEU A 390 -12.70 -7.15 -21.86
C LEU A 390 -11.93 -8.34 -22.43
N GLN A 391 -11.34 -8.21 -23.64
CA GLN A 391 -10.45 -9.21 -24.20
C GLN A 391 -9.19 -9.44 -23.35
N MET A 392 -8.56 -8.36 -22.89
CA MET A 392 -7.41 -8.46 -21.99
C MET A 392 -7.81 -9.20 -20.71
N GLU A 393 -8.96 -8.88 -20.12
CA GLU A 393 -9.41 -9.44 -18.84
C GLU A 393 -9.51 -10.96 -18.89
N TYR A 394 -10.24 -11.52 -19.85
CA TYR A 394 -10.39 -12.99 -19.89
C TYR A 394 -9.10 -13.68 -20.35
N ARG A 395 -8.31 -13.07 -21.24
CA ARG A 395 -7.04 -13.65 -21.69
C ARG A 395 -6.02 -13.71 -20.56
N ILE A 396 -5.93 -12.66 -19.70
CA ILE A 396 -5.12 -12.70 -18.48
C ILE A 396 -5.60 -13.82 -17.54
N LYS A 397 -6.92 -13.95 -17.32
CA LYS A 397 -7.48 -15.00 -16.46
C LYS A 397 -7.15 -16.42 -16.94
N VAL A 398 -7.13 -16.63 -18.24
CA VAL A 398 -6.83 -17.95 -18.86
C VAL A 398 -5.32 -18.19 -18.99
N GLY A 399 -4.48 -17.15 -18.79
CA GLY A 399 -3.04 -17.24 -18.95
C GLY A 399 -2.56 -17.06 -20.41
N ASP A 400 -3.43 -16.60 -21.32
CA ASP A 400 -3.04 -16.20 -22.69
C ASP A 400 -2.44 -14.79 -22.67
N LEU A 401 -1.22 -14.69 -22.14
CA LEU A 401 -0.51 -13.40 -22.02
C LEU A 401 -0.11 -12.84 -23.40
N GLY A 402 0.09 -13.71 -24.39
CA GLY A 402 0.37 -13.31 -25.77
C GLY A 402 -0.82 -12.59 -26.41
N GLY A 403 -2.00 -13.20 -26.31
CA GLY A 403 -3.25 -12.61 -26.75
C GLY A 403 -3.63 -11.33 -26.00
N ALA A 404 -3.38 -11.28 -24.68
CA ALA A 404 -3.61 -10.09 -23.86
C ALA A 404 -2.73 -8.92 -24.31
N ARG A 405 -1.46 -9.16 -24.64
CA ARG A 405 -0.56 -8.14 -25.21
C ARG A 405 -1.03 -7.64 -26.58
N THR A 406 -1.54 -8.52 -27.41
CA THR A 406 -2.11 -8.14 -28.72
C THR A 406 -3.33 -7.21 -28.52
N ALA A 407 -4.22 -7.54 -27.59
CA ALA A 407 -5.36 -6.70 -27.25
C ALA A 407 -4.89 -5.33 -26.70
N TYR A 408 -3.85 -5.30 -25.86
CA TYR A 408 -3.23 -4.07 -25.38
C TYR A 408 -2.67 -3.21 -26.53
N ALA A 409 -1.97 -3.82 -27.48
CA ALA A 409 -1.44 -3.11 -28.64
C ALA A 409 -2.54 -2.43 -29.49
N HIS A 410 -3.71 -3.07 -29.60
CA HIS A 410 -4.87 -2.47 -30.25
C HIS A 410 -5.48 -1.36 -29.38
N LEU A 411 -5.52 -1.56 -28.06
CA LEU A 411 -6.02 -0.57 -27.10
C LEU A 411 -5.24 0.75 -27.16
N GLN A 412 -3.93 0.71 -27.42
CA GLN A 412 -3.09 1.91 -27.54
C GLN A 412 -3.55 2.88 -28.63
N GLY A 413 -4.35 2.44 -29.61
CA GLY A 413 -4.92 3.26 -30.67
C GLY A 413 -6.24 3.93 -30.33
N GLU A 414 -6.85 3.61 -29.21
CA GLU A 414 -8.19 4.03 -28.81
C GLU A 414 -8.17 5.14 -27.75
N GLU A 415 -9.19 5.98 -27.72
CA GLU A 415 -9.37 6.94 -26.63
C GLU A 415 -10.00 6.25 -25.41
N ILE A 416 -9.36 6.35 -24.24
CA ILE A 416 -9.88 5.81 -23.00
C ILE A 416 -10.14 6.97 -22.04
N PRO A 417 -11.38 7.14 -21.55
CA PRO A 417 -11.67 8.12 -20.53
C PRO A 417 -11.03 7.73 -19.19
N GLU A 418 -10.55 8.71 -18.44
CA GLU A 418 -10.20 8.61 -17.00
C GLU A 418 -9.23 7.50 -16.60
N ASP A 419 -8.35 7.01 -17.51
CA ASP A 419 -7.39 5.95 -17.22
C ASP A 419 -8.02 4.62 -16.74
N GLU A 420 -9.23 4.27 -17.21
CA GLU A 420 -9.92 3.02 -16.88
C GLU A 420 -9.14 1.75 -17.26
N ASP A 421 -8.14 1.87 -18.12
CA ASP A 421 -7.27 0.78 -18.53
C ASP A 421 -6.17 0.44 -17.51
N LEU A 422 -5.80 1.38 -16.63
CA LEU A 422 -4.66 1.21 -15.71
C LEU A 422 -4.76 -0.02 -14.80
N PRO A 423 -5.89 -0.33 -14.15
CA PRO A 423 -5.97 -1.51 -13.29
C PRO A 423 -5.71 -2.81 -14.06
N LEU A 424 -6.15 -2.88 -15.31
CA LEU A 424 -5.98 -4.07 -16.12
C LEU A 424 -4.57 -4.20 -16.70
N ILE A 425 -3.94 -3.08 -17.05
CA ILE A 425 -2.54 -3.05 -17.48
C ILE A 425 -1.62 -3.42 -16.32
N ASN A 426 -1.90 -2.93 -15.10
CA ASN A 426 -1.19 -3.35 -13.91
C ASN A 426 -1.30 -4.87 -13.69
N LYS A 427 -2.50 -5.44 -13.82
CA LYS A 427 -2.70 -6.91 -13.75
C LYS A 427 -1.91 -7.65 -14.84
N LEU A 428 -1.88 -7.12 -16.06
CA LEU A 428 -1.10 -7.71 -17.14
C LEU A 428 0.40 -7.68 -16.84
N LEU A 429 0.92 -6.57 -16.30
CA LEU A 429 2.31 -6.46 -15.87
C LEU A 429 2.65 -7.47 -14.78
N VAL A 430 1.82 -7.58 -13.75
CA VAL A 430 2.01 -8.58 -12.68
C VAL A 430 2.00 -10.00 -13.25
N ALA A 431 1.05 -10.31 -14.15
CA ALA A 431 0.97 -11.62 -14.77
C ALA A 431 2.21 -11.95 -15.64
N LEU A 432 2.72 -10.97 -16.40
CA LEU A 432 3.94 -11.14 -17.19
C LEU A 432 5.18 -11.27 -16.31
N ALA A 433 5.22 -10.53 -15.19
CA ALA A 433 6.33 -10.58 -14.25
C ALA A 433 6.42 -11.93 -13.51
N THR A 434 5.27 -12.55 -13.25
CA THR A 434 5.19 -13.83 -12.53
C THR A 434 5.23 -15.05 -13.45
N ASP A 435 5.17 -14.85 -14.78
CA ASP A 435 5.26 -15.97 -15.75
C ASP A 435 6.68 -16.58 -15.76
N LYS A 436 6.74 -17.90 -15.77
CA LYS A 436 8.02 -18.66 -15.86
C LYS A 436 8.82 -18.37 -17.12
N ARG A 437 8.17 -17.90 -18.18
CA ARG A 437 8.79 -17.52 -19.46
C ARG A 437 8.94 -16.00 -19.56
N GLN A 438 9.43 -15.36 -18.51
CA GLN A 438 9.56 -13.91 -18.43
C GLN A 438 10.11 -13.31 -19.74
N ASN A 439 9.25 -12.53 -20.41
CA ASN A 439 9.70 -11.73 -21.55
C ASN A 439 9.99 -10.31 -21.06
N TYR A 440 11.22 -10.10 -20.63
CA TYR A 440 11.69 -8.84 -20.06
C TYR A 440 11.43 -7.63 -20.98
N ASP A 441 11.74 -7.77 -22.28
CA ASP A 441 11.52 -6.67 -23.24
C ASP A 441 10.04 -6.28 -23.35
N ALA A 442 9.16 -7.27 -23.23
CA ALA A 442 7.73 -7.00 -23.24
C ALA A 442 7.25 -6.29 -21.97
N ILE A 443 7.81 -6.66 -20.82
CA ILE A 443 7.51 -6.02 -19.52
C ILE A 443 8.01 -4.57 -19.56
N MET A 444 9.27 -4.36 -19.95
CA MET A 444 9.87 -3.02 -20.01
C MET A 444 9.19 -2.12 -21.03
N GLY A 445 8.74 -2.65 -22.18
CA GLY A 445 7.94 -1.88 -23.14
C GLY A 445 6.61 -1.39 -22.58
N LEU A 446 5.94 -2.18 -21.72
CA LEU A 446 4.74 -1.73 -21.01
C LEU A 446 5.05 -0.70 -19.92
N VAL A 447 6.14 -0.89 -19.19
CA VAL A 447 6.62 0.06 -18.17
C VAL A 447 6.97 1.41 -18.83
N GLU A 448 7.64 1.40 -19.97
CA GLU A 448 7.97 2.60 -20.73
C GLU A 448 6.69 3.34 -21.18
N ASP A 449 5.71 2.63 -21.76
CA ASP A 449 4.42 3.20 -22.17
C ASP A 449 3.69 3.85 -20.99
N LEU A 450 3.67 3.20 -19.82
CA LEU A 450 3.04 3.75 -18.61
C LEU A 450 3.83 4.94 -18.04
N SER A 451 5.16 4.90 -18.11
CA SER A 451 6.03 5.98 -17.65
C SER A 451 5.90 7.21 -18.54
N GLU A 452 5.82 7.05 -19.87
CA GLU A 452 5.53 8.15 -20.83
C GLU A 452 4.18 8.79 -20.51
N ARG A 453 3.19 8.01 -20.10
CA ARG A 453 1.87 8.49 -19.68
C ARG A 453 1.89 9.12 -18.28
N LYS A 454 3.01 9.01 -17.54
CA LYS A 454 3.11 9.28 -16.09
C LYS A 454 1.98 8.62 -15.31
N ALA A 455 1.65 7.40 -15.71
CA ALA A 455 0.62 6.61 -15.07
C ALA A 455 1.10 6.13 -13.70
N ARG A 456 0.16 6.02 -12.77
CA ARG A 456 0.44 5.46 -11.46
C ARG A 456 0.41 3.94 -11.52
N PHE A 457 1.47 3.30 -11.02
CA PHE A 457 1.50 1.86 -10.84
C PHE A 457 0.75 1.45 -9.57
N GLU A 458 0.14 0.28 -9.59
CA GLU A 458 -0.39 -0.34 -8.38
C GLU A 458 0.75 -0.93 -7.54
N ALA A 459 0.55 -1.07 -6.24
CA ALA A 459 1.57 -1.57 -5.33
C ALA A 459 2.08 -2.97 -5.70
N ASP A 460 1.18 -3.84 -6.14
CA ASP A 460 1.50 -5.20 -6.59
C ASP A 460 2.39 -5.17 -7.84
N THR A 461 2.15 -4.23 -8.74
CA THR A 461 2.98 -4.02 -9.94
C THR A 461 4.37 -3.57 -9.56
N VAL A 462 4.48 -2.60 -8.65
CA VAL A 462 5.79 -2.15 -8.15
C VAL A 462 6.52 -3.27 -7.42
N GLY A 463 5.81 -4.06 -6.62
CA GLY A 463 6.37 -5.25 -5.98
C GLY A 463 6.91 -6.27 -6.97
N ALA A 464 6.15 -6.60 -8.02
CA ALA A 464 6.55 -7.54 -9.06
C ALA A 464 7.75 -7.02 -9.88
N LEU A 465 7.76 -5.75 -10.23
CA LEU A 465 8.90 -5.11 -10.93
C LEU A 465 10.14 -5.05 -10.02
N ALA A 466 9.97 -4.70 -8.75
CA ALA A 466 11.06 -4.71 -7.78
C ALA A 466 11.71 -6.10 -7.65
N GLN A 467 10.90 -7.16 -7.65
CA GLN A 467 11.40 -8.52 -7.63
C GLN A 467 12.22 -8.84 -8.90
N ILE A 468 11.76 -8.44 -10.09
CA ILE A 468 12.50 -8.64 -11.36
C ILE A 468 13.85 -7.93 -11.30
N HIS A 469 13.90 -6.66 -10.91
CA HIS A 469 15.15 -5.90 -10.80
C HIS A 469 16.09 -6.51 -9.74
N LEU A 470 15.55 -7.02 -8.63
CA LEU A 470 16.32 -7.74 -7.62
C LEU A 470 16.91 -9.03 -8.17
N GLU A 471 16.15 -9.85 -8.91
CA GLU A 471 16.62 -11.09 -9.52
C GLU A 471 17.72 -10.84 -10.55
N ARG A 472 17.59 -9.76 -11.33
CA ARG A 472 18.55 -9.34 -12.35
C ARG A 472 19.75 -8.58 -11.78
N GLY A 473 19.62 -8.01 -10.59
CA GLY A 473 20.66 -7.20 -9.95
C GLY A 473 20.75 -5.77 -10.48
N GLU A 474 19.67 -5.24 -11.04
CA GLU A 474 19.55 -3.89 -11.57
C GLU A 474 19.15 -2.92 -10.43
N MET A 475 20.12 -2.58 -9.57
CA MET A 475 19.85 -1.82 -8.35
C MET A 475 19.49 -0.35 -8.60
N ASP A 476 20.05 0.25 -9.65
CA ASP A 476 19.74 1.64 -10.01
C ASP A 476 18.28 1.77 -10.47
N ASP A 477 17.82 0.85 -11.33
CA ASP A 477 16.43 0.82 -11.79
C ASP A 477 15.45 0.54 -10.63
N LEU A 478 15.86 -0.33 -9.69
CA LEU A 478 15.07 -0.56 -8.46
C LEU A 478 14.93 0.71 -7.62
N VAL A 479 16.02 1.46 -7.45
CA VAL A 479 16.02 2.72 -6.68
C VAL A 479 15.11 3.75 -7.35
N ASP A 480 15.21 3.90 -8.66
CA ASP A 480 14.39 4.84 -9.43
C ASP A 480 12.90 4.46 -9.38
N LEU A 481 12.58 3.17 -9.52
CA LEU A 481 11.22 2.65 -9.39
C LEU A 481 10.63 2.97 -8.01
N LEU A 482 11.37 2.67 -6.94
CA LEU A 482 10.89 2.88 -5.56
C LEU A 482 10.81 4.36 -5.20
N ASN A 483 11.77 5.18 -5.62
CA ASN A 483 11.74 6.63 -5.37
C ASN A 483 10.54 7.29 -6.09
N THR A 484 10.19 6.79 -7.27
CA THR A 484 9.07 7.35 -8.04
C THR A 484 7.71 6.95 -7.48
N HIS A 485 7.56 5.71 -7.01
CA HIS A 485 6.24 5.15 -6.71
C HIS A 485 5.99 4.84 -5.23
N ALA A 486 7.01 4.44 -4.44
CA ALA A 486 6.79 3.90 -3.10
C ALA A 486 6.16 4.88 -2.09
N PHE A 487 6.37 6.18 -2.25
CA PHE A 487 5.82 7.21 -1.35
C PHE A 487 4.30 7.40 -1.50
N GLN A 488 3.71 6.94 -2.62
CA GLN A 488 2.30 7.13 -2.95
C GLN A 488 1.38 6.13 -2.25
N TYR A 489 1.93 5.07 -1.65
CA TYR A 489 1.16 3.95 -1.09
C TYR A 489 0.89 4.09 0.41
N GLY A 490 -0.20 3.47 0.86
CA GLY A 490 -0.53 3.33 2.27
C GLY A 490 0.40 2.35 3.00
N ASN A 491 0.33 2.33 4.33
CA ASN A 491 1.25 1.55 5.15
C ASN A 491 1.24 0.05 4.81
N GLU A 492 0.08 -0.55 4.56
CA GLU A 492 -0.05 -1.98 4.21
C GLU A 492 0.66 -2.29 2.89
N GLN A 493 0.40 -1.49 1.86
CA GLN A 493 1.00 -1.64 0.55
C GLN A 493 2.52 -1.43 0.58
N ARG A 494 2.98 -0.41 1.32
CA ARG A 494 4.42 -0.17 1.55
C ARG A 494 5.07 -1.34 2.27
N THR A 495 4.38 -1.92 3.26
CA THR A 495 4.85 -3.10 3.98
C THR A 495 5.03 -4.29 3.03
N ALA A 496 4.08 -4.54 2.12
CA ALA A 496 4.17 -5.62 1.14
C ALA A 496 5.41 -5.46 0.23
N ILE A 497 5.65 -4.25 -0.30
CA ILE A 497 6.84 -3.98 -1.13
C ILE A 497 8.13 -4.11 -0.30
N ARG A 498 8.16 -3.60 0.92
CA ARG A 498 9.29 -3.72 1.84
C ARG A 498 9.63 -5.19 2.10
N ASP A 499 8.62 -6.03 2.29
CA ASP A 499 8.80 -7.43 2.63
C ASP A 499 9.43 -8.23 1.49
N ILE A 500 9.25 -7.82 0.23
CA ILE A 500 9.98 -8.38 -0.93
C ILE A 500 11.49 -8.10 -0.79
N LEU A 501 11.88 -6.86 -0.50
CA LEU A 501 13.28 -6.50 -0.29
C LEU A 501 13.86 -7.20 0.95
N LEU A 502 13.05 -7.29 2.01
CA LEU A 502 13.42 -7.98 3.24
C LEU A 502 13.68 -9.47 2.99
N GLN A 503 12.81 -10.14 2.24
CA GLN A 503 12.98 -11.54 1.87
C GLN A 503 14.29 -11.75 1.09
N GLN A 504 14.59 -10.89 0.14
CA GLN A 504 15.85 -10.94 -0.62
C GLN A 504 17.08 -10.75 0.29
N CYS A 505 17.02 -9.83 1.26
CA CYS A 505 18.10 -9.64 2.23
C CYS A 505 18.32 -10.87 3.11
N LEU A 506 17.24 -11.55 3.50
CA LEU A 506 17.26 -12.68 4.43
C LEU A 506 17.55 -14.02 3.75
N ASP A 507 17.35 -14.14 2.44
CA ASP A 507 17.57 -15.36 1.69
C ASP A 507 19.06 -15.77 1.75
N PRO A 508 19.37 -16.95 2.29
CA PRO A 508 20.75 -17.47 2.35
C PRO A 508 21.41 -17.63 0.98
N ALA A 509 20.62 -17.85 -0.08
CA ALA A 509 21.11 -18.00 -1.44
C ALA A 509 21.62 -16.67 -2.04
N THR A 510 21.14 -15.54 -1.52
CA THR A 510 21.56 -14.20 -1.99
C THR A 510 23.01 -13.90 -1.56
N PRO A 511 23.91 -13.54 -2.48
CA PRO A 511 25.27 -13.12 -2.13
C PRO A 511 25.28 -11.95 -1.17
N THR A 512 26.21 -11.96 -0.21
CA THR A 512 26.28 -10.93 0.84
C THR A 512 26.40 -9.49 0.32
N PRO A 513 27.21 -9.19 -0.73
CA PRO A 513 27.25 -7.84 -1.30
C PRO A 513 25.86 -7.37 -1.80
N ARG A 514 25.14 -8.25 -2.50
CA ARG A 514 23.81 -7.95 -3.01
C ARG A 514 22.79 -7.76 -1.89
N ALA A 515 22.84 -8.59 -0.84
CA ALA A 515 22.00 -8.41 0.35
C ALA A 515 22.28 -7.08 1.03
N TRP A 516 23.54 -6.60 1.02
CA TRP A 516 23.90 -5.30 1.56
C TRP A 516 23.39 -4.13 0.71
N GLU A 517 23.49 -4.22 -0.61
CA GLU A 517 22.92 -3.23 -1.54
C GLU A 517 21.40 -3.12 -1.36
N THR A 518 20.72 -4.27 -1.34
CA THR A 518 19.26 -4.34 -1.09
C THR A 518 18.89 -3.73 0.27
N TYR A 519 19.68 -4.00 1.32
CA TYR A 519 19.48 -3.37 2.63
C TYR A 519 19.61 -1.85 2.58
N ASN A 520 20.56 -1.31 1.82
CA ASN A 520 20.72 0.14 1.68
C ASN A 520 19.51 0.79 1.00
N VAL A 521 18.97 0.15 -0.05
CA VAL A 521 17.72 0.58 -0.69
C VAL A 521 16.55 0.52 0.29
N LEU A 522 16.39 -0.61 1.00
CA LEU A 522 15.34 -0.77 2.01
C LEU A 522 15.41 0.33 3.08
N ARG A 523 16.59 0.64 3.59
CA ARG A 523 16.80 1.66 4.61
C ARG A 523 16.43 3.06 4.13
N GLN A 524 16.76 3.38 2.89
CA GLN A 524 16.48 4.71 2.30
C GLN A 524 15.00 4.91 2.02
N THR A 525 14.34 3.89 1.45
CA THR A 525 12.96 3.98 1.00
C THR A 525 11.94 3.77 2.13
N PHE A 526 12.23 2.83 3.06
CA PHE A 526 11.32 2.41 4.13
C PHE A 526 11.87 2.78 5.51
N THR A 527 11.93 4.08 5.77
CA THR A 527 12.47 4.64 7.03
C THR A 527 11.64 4.25 8.25
N GLU A 528 10.37 3.89 8.05
CA GLU A 528 9.41 3.45 9.06
C GLU A 528 9.61 2.01 9.55
N THR A 529 10.59 1.26 8.99
CA THR A 529 10.85 -0.13 9.38
C THR A 529 11.10 -0.25 10.88
N ASP A 530 10.40 -1.17 11.53
CA ASP A 530 10.41 -1.40 12.97
C ASP A 530 11.72 -2.04 13.50
N ILE A 531 11.93 -1.94 14.81
CA ILE A 531 13.13 -2.48 15.47
C ILE A 531 13.26 -4.00 15.31
N PRO A 532 12.21 -4.83 15.49
CA PRO A 532 12.31 -6.27 15.29
C PRO A 532 12.83 -6.67 13.92
N THR A 533 12.30 -6.06 12.85
CA THR A 533 12.73 -6.31 11.48
C THR A 533 14.20 -5.93 11.26
N ARG A 534 14.61 -4.73 11.72
CA ARG A 534 16.02 -4.29 11.63
C ARG A 534 16.95 -5.18 12.45
N THR A 535 16.49 -5.66 13.59
CA THR A 535 17.25 -6.61 14.43
C THR A 535 17.42 -7.95 13.72
N THR A 536 16.41 -8.42 13.00
CA THR A 536 16.49 -9.62 12.17
C THR A 536 17.53 -9.48 11.06
N LEU A 537 17.53 -8.32 10.36
CA LEU A 537 18.54 -8.00 9.36
C LEU A 537 19.96 -7.96 9.95
N MET A 538 20.13 -7.32 11.10
CA MET A 538 21.41 -7.32 11.82
C MET A 538 21.89 -8.74 12.13
N LYS A 539 21.02 -9.59 12.65
CA LYS A 539 21.34 -11.01 12.95
C LYS A 539 21.71 -11.79 11.69
N ASN A 540 21.04 -11.52 10.58
CA ASN A 540 21.34 -12.15 9.30
C ASN A 540 22.76 -11.80 8.83
N PHE A 541 23.23 -10.55 8.96
CA PHE A 541 24.61 -10.19 8.62
C PHE A 541 25.62 -10.85 9.59
N PHE A 542 25.30 -10.98 10.86
CA PHE A 542 26.14 -11.78 11.77
C PHE A 542 26.22 -13.25 11.35
N SER A 543 25.12 -13.87 10.93
CA SER A 543 25.12 -15.26 10.45
C SER A 543 25.94 -15.47 9.16
N ARG A 544 26.10 -14.40 8.37
CA ARG A 544 26.95 -14.37 7.17
C ARG A 544 28.43 -14.05 7.47
N ASN A 545 28.81 -14.03 8.76
CA ASN A 545 30.16 -13.64 9.24
C ASN A 545 30.59 -12.22 8.83
N ARG A 546 29.62 -11.29 8.71
CA ARG A 546 29.87 -9.90 8.37
C ARG A 546 29.44 -9.00 9.55
N SER A 547 30.27 -9.05 10.60
CA SER A 547 30.07 -8.23 11.80
C SER A 547 30.15 -6.72 11.53
N ASP A 548 30.97 -6.31 10.56
CA ASP A 548 31.06 -4.94 10.06
C ASP A 548 29.71 -4.44 9.56
N MET A 549 29.07 -5.17 8.65
CA MET A 549 27.74 -4.83 8.11
C MET A 549 26.66 -4.86 9.19
N ALA A 550 26.68 -5.87 10.06
CA ALA A 550 25.75 -5.96 11.18
C ALA A 550 25.85 -4.76 12.14
N THR A 551 27.06 -4.33 12.44
CA THR A 551 27.32 -3.16 13.28
C THR A 551 26.89 -1.86 12.59
N HIS A 552 27.03 -1.76 11.27
CA HIS A 552 26.46 -0.64 10.50
C HIS A 552 24.93 -0.61 10.57
N VAL A 553 24.24 -1.77 10.42
CA VAL A 553 22.78 -1.86 10.59
C VAL A 553 22.39 -1.35 11.96
N PHE A 554 23.10 -1.75 13.01
CA PHE A 554 22.87 -1.28 14.37
C PHE A 554 23.12 0.24 14.50
N GLY A 555 24.18 0.76 13.90
CA GLY A 555 24.47 2.20 13.85
C GLY A 555 23.35 3.01 13.22
N HIS A 556 22.78 2.50 12.11
CA HIS A 556 21.65 3.14 11.44
C HIS A 556 20.36 3.13 12.30
N MET A 557 20.15 2.11 13.15
CA MET A 557 19.05 2.13 14.13
C MET A 557 19.24 3.25 15.17
N ARG A 558 20.46 3.48 15.64
CA ARG A 558 20.75 4.55 16.60
C ARG A 558 20.53 5.95 16.04
N GLN A 559 20.77 6.15 14.74
CA GLN A 559 20.62 7.44 14.05
C GLN A 559 19.14 7.81 13.81
N GLN A 560 18.18 6.94 14.14
CA GLN A 560 16.77 7.25 13.96
C GLN A 560 16.31 8.42 14.84
N GLN A 561 15.56 9.34 14.26
CA GLN A 561 15.04 10.50 14.98
C GLN A 561 13.97 10.10 16.00
N LEU A 562 13.05 9.21 15.59
CA LEU A 562 11.99 8.71 16.45
C LEU A 562 12.56 7.76 17.51
N LYS A 563 12.33 8.09 18.79
CA LYS A 563 12.76 7.25 19.92
C LYS A 563 12.22 5.81 19.85
N SER A 564 11.01 5.63 19.30
CA SER A 564 10.38 4.32 19.12
C SER A 564 11.10 3.42 18.10
N LEU A 565 11.96 3.96 17.25
CA LEU A 565 12.75 3.23 16.26
C LEU A 565 14.23 3.09 16.66
N ARG A 566 14.62 3.60 17.84
CA ARG A 566 15.98 3.46 18.37
C ARG A 566 16.17 2.12 19.06
N PRO A 567 17.42 1.60 19.09
CA PRO A 567 17.71 0.33 19.75
C PRO A 567 17.30 0.34 21.21
N THR A 568 16.74 -0.76 21.68
CA THR A 568 16.48 -1.02 23.10
C THR A 568 17.67 -1.74 23.73
N VAL A 569 17.70 -1.85 25.07
CA VAL A 569 18.69 -2.65 25.80
C VAL A 569 18.81 -4.06 25.24
N SER A 570 17.67 -4.68 24.92
CA SER A 570 17.64 -6.00 24.29
C SER A 570 18.30 -6.02 22.90
N THR A 571 18.13 -4.96 22.10
CA THR A 571 18.78 -4.84 20.77
C THR A 571 20.30 -4.71 20.91
N TYR A 572 20.79 -3.94 21.88
CA TYR A 572 22.21 -3.84 22.21
C TYR A 572 22.77 -5.19 22.65
N ALA A 573 22.08 -5.91 23.53
CA ALA A 573 22.50 -7.22 24.00
C ALA A 573 22.59 -8.24 22.85
N GLN A 574 21.64 -8.18 21.90
CA GLN A 574 21.65 -9.05 20.72
C GLN A 574 22.79 -8.71 19.74
N CYS A 575 23.12 -7.43 19.57
CA CYS A 575 24.25 -6.99 18.77
C CYS A 575 25.56 -7.51 19.40
N LEU A 576 25.77 -7.27 20.69
CA LEU A 576 26.94 -7.76 21.42
C LEU A 576 27.07 -9.29 21.40
N SER A 577 25.94 -10.01 21.48
CA SER A 577 25.94 -11.48 21.34
C SER A 577 26.34 -11.93 19.93
N GLY A 578 25.99 -11.18 18.91
CA GLY A 578 26.45 -11.40 17.53
C GLY A 578 27.96 -11.19 17.39
N ILE A 579 28.46 -10.09 17.92
CA ILE A 579 29.89 -9.74 17.97
C ILE A 579 30.69 -10.80 18.75
N ALA A 580 30.15 -11.25 19.89
CA ALA A 580 30.77 -12.30 20.68
C ALA A 580 30.97 -13.58 19.89
N ARG A 581 29.99 -13.97 19.08
CA ARG A 581 30.09 -15.19 18.21
C ARG A 581 31.12 -15.00 17.09
N ALA A 582 31.22 -13.79 16.54
CA ALA A 582 32.18 -13.47 15.48
C ALA A 582 33.61 -13.26 16.01
N GLY A 583 33.77 -12.94 17.29
CA GLY A 583 35.08 -12.62 17.90
C GLY A 583 35.70 -11.31 17.39
N ASP A 584 34.89 -10.38 16.87
CA ASP A 584 35.33 -9.14 16.23
C ASP A 584 35.57 -8.02 17.26
N VAL A 585 36.85 -7.74 17.51
CA VAL A 585 37.30 -6.74 18.48
C VAL A 585 36.95 -5.31 18.03
N GLU A 586 37.01 -5.01 16.74
CA GLU A 586 36.76 -3.68 16.19
C GLU A 586 35.30 -3.29 16.31
N SER A 587 34.40 -4.20 15.91
CA SER A 587 32.97 -4.05 16.10
C SER A 587 32.59 -3.91 17.58
N LEU A 588 33.26 -4.68 18.47
CA LEU A 588 33.07 -4.57 19.92
C LEU A 588 33.41 -3.18 20.45
N GLN A 589 34.56 -2.63 20.06
CA GLN A 589 34.98 -1.29 20.49
C GLN A 589 34.01 -0.22 19.99
N THR A 590 33.57 -0.36 18.75
CA THR A 590 32.60 0.55 18.12
C THR A 590 31.26 0.55 18.88
N VAL A 591 30.70 -0.60 19.16
CA VAL A 591 29.40 -0.72 19.87
C VAL A 591 29.54 -0.30 21.33
N HIS A 592 30.66 -0.62 21.99
CA HIS A 592 30.93 -0.16 23.35
C HIS A 592 30.99 1.36 23.45
N ASN A 593 31.68 2.04 22.52
CA ASN A 593 31.70 3.51 22.46
C ASN A 593 30.28 4.06 22.20
N MET A 594 29.48 3.39 21.38
CA MET A 594 28.09 3.77 21.16
C MET A 594 27.25 3.69 22.43
N ILE A 595 27.47 2.66 23.29
CA ILE A 595 26.79 2.53 24.58
C ILE A 595 27.17 3.68 25.51
N LYS A 596 28.45 4.01 25.60
CA LYS A 596 28.94 5.12 26.45
C LYS A 596 28.35 6.47 26.06
N LEU A 597 28.08 6.67 24.78
CA LEU A 597 27.54 7.93 24.25
C LEU A 597 25.99 7.97 24.28
N ASP A 598 25.33 6.90 24.65
CA ASP A 598 23.87 6.83 24.65
C ASP A 598 23.32 7.07 26.07
N SER A 599 23.03 8.32 26.36
CA SER A 599 22.47 8.72 27.67
C SER A 599 21.04 8.22 27.92
N GLY A 600 20.38 7.65 26.91
CA GLY A 600 19.02 7.10 27.02
C GLY A 600 18.97 5.64 27.46
N ILE A 601 20.12 4.99 27.66
CA ILE A 601 20.21 3.57 28.03
C ILE A 601 20.78 3.43 29.42
N GLU A 602 20.00 2.80 30.29
CA GLU A 602 20.48 2.37 31.61
C GLU A 602 21.16 1.00 31.47
N LEU A 603 22.38 0.92 32.01
CA LEU A 603 23.14 -0.32 32.09
C LEU A 603 22.47 -1.23 33.13
N ASN A 604 21.90 -2.30 32.68
CA ASN A 604 21.31 -3.34 33.51
C ASN A 604 22.12 -4.65 33.43
N THR A 605 21.79 -5.62 34.26
CA THR A 605 22.45 -6.92 34.30
C THR A 605 22.49 -7.60 32.93
N GLN A 606 21.44 -7.46 32.10
CA GLN A 606 21.40 -8.05 30.75
C GLN A 606 22.49 -7.46 29.84
N LEU A 607 22.66 -6.14 29.87
CA LEU A 607 23.63 -5.44 29.03
C LEU A 607 25.07 -5.67 29.50
N TYR A 608 25.30 -5.67 30.83
CA TYR A 608 26.58 -6.06 31.41
C TYR A 608 26.97 -7.49 31.05
N ASN A 609 26.04 -8.44 31.12
CA ASN A 609 26.27 -9.83 30.71
C ASN A 609 26.68 -9.90 29.22
N ALA A 610 26.00 -9.14 28.35
CA ALA A 610 26.32 -9.12 26.93
C ALA A 610 27.71 -8.52 26.67
N LEU A 611 28.09 -7.45 27.37
CA LEU A 611 29.43 -6.85 27.32
C LEU A 611 30.48 -7.83 27.80
N MET A 612 30.27 -8.44 28.97
CA MET A 612 31.18 -9.43 29.57
C MET A 612 31.41 -10.60 28.61
N LEU A 613 30.32 -11.14 28.04
CA LEU A 613 30.42 -12.23 27.05
C LEU A 613 31.22 -11.79 25.79
N ALA A 614 30.91 -10.61 25.25
CA ALA A 614 31.56 -10.11 24.05
C ALA A 614 33.08 -9.86 24.29
N TYR A 615 33.43 -9.23 25.39
CA TYR A 615 34.85 -9.04 25.76
C TYR A 615 35.60 -10.36 25.99
N SER A 616 34.96 -11.34 26.67
CA SER A 616 35.53 -12.65 26.89
C SER A 616 35.79 -13.39 25.58
N GLN A 617 34.84 -13.37 24.65
CA GLN A 617 35.00 -14.06 23.36
C GLN A 617 35.98 -13.35 22.42
N CYS A 618 36.08 -12.04 22.50
CA CYS A 618 37.06 -11.25 21.74
C CYS A 618 38.47 -11.28 22.35
N GLY A 619 38.75 -12.19 23.31
CA GLY A 619 40.09 -12.37 23.90
C GLY A 619 40.51 -11.30 24.90
N LYS A 620 39.62 -10.42 25.32
CA LYS A 620 39.88 -9.33 26.31
C LYS A 620 39.26 -9.70 27.67
N SER A 621 39.56 -10.90 28.18
CA SER A 621 38.94 -11.45 29.36
C SER A 621 39.18 -10.64 30.67
N GLY A 622 40.28 -9.88 30.77
CA GLY A 622 40.48 -8.95 31.87
C GLY A 622 39.46 -7.83 31.92
N HIS A 623 39.11 -7.28 30.75
CA HIS A 623 38.02 -6.28 30.67
C HIS A 623 36.62 -6.94 30.86
N ALA A 624 36.45 -8.19 30.50
CA ALA A 624 35.22 -8.91 30.79
C ALA A 624 34.95 -9.00 32.29
N LEU A 625 35.98 -9.31 33.08
CA LEU A 625 35.88 -9.44 34.54
C LEU A 625 35.63 -8.13 35.29
N SER A 626 36.01 -6.96 34.71
CA SER A 626 35.64 -5.67 35.33
C SER A 626 34.11 -5.45 35.30
N TYR A 627 33.39 -5.97 34.30
CA TYR A 627 31.91 -5.91 34.27
C TYR A 627 31.26 -6.86 35.28
N TRP A 628 31.95 -7.93 35.68
CA TRP A 628 31.49 -8.77 36.81
C TRP A 628 31.46 -7.97 38.11
N ASP A 629 32.47 -7.17 38.36
CA ASP A 629 32.50 -6.30 39.55
C ASP A 629 31.41 -5.24 39.51
N ASP A 630 31.15 -4.65 38.31
CA ASP A 630 30.03 -3.72 38.09
C ASP A 630 28.67 -4.37 38.35
N ILE A 631 28.48 -5.61 37.93
CA ILE A 631 27.23 -6.37 38.18
C ILE A 631 27.02 -6.63 39.65
N VAL A 632 28.09 -7.06 40.36
CA VAL A 632 28.04 -7.35 41.82
C VAL A 632 27.66 -6.10 42.62
N HIS A 633 28.08 -4.91 42.16
CA HIS A 633 27.76 -3.63 42.80
C HIS A 633 26.49 -2.99 42.28
N SER A 634 25.88 -3.54 41.21
CA SER A 634 24.63 -3.03 40.63
C SER A 634 23.43 -3.32 41.55
N ARG A 635 22.35 -2.54 41.35
CA ARG A 635 21.11 -2.70 42.14
C ARG A 635 20.42 -4.04 41.88
N GLU A 636 20.52 -4.60 40.67
CA GLU A 636 19.87 -5.87 40.28
C GLU A 636 20.68 -7.07 40.74
N GLY A 637 21.98 -6.93 40.88
CA GLY A 637 22.89 -8.01 41.23
C GLY A 637 23.12 -9.03 40.10
N PRO A 638 23.96 -10.07 40.36
CA PRO A 638 24.31 -11.09 39.39
C PRO A 638 23.18 -12.11 39.19
N SER A 639 22.90 -12.45 37.94
CA SER A 639 22.06 -13.59 37.56
C SER A 639 22.87 -14.87 37.39
N TYR A 640 22.22 -16.04 37.29
CA TYR A 640 22.89 -17.30 36.97
C TYR A 640 23.70 -17.19 35.66
N ALA A 641 23.16 -16.49 34.66
CA ALA A 641 23.90 -16.23 33.42
C ALA A 641 25.15 -15.38 33.67
N SER A 642 25.09 -14.38 34.55
CA SER A 642 26.24 -13.54 34.91
C SER A 642 27.36 -14.38 35.49
N ILE A 643 27.01 -15.28 36.43
CA ILE A 643 27.96 -16.17 37.09
C ILE A 643 28.63 -17.11 36.08
N GLN A 644 27.84 -17.73 35.23
CA GLN A 644 28.32 -18.62 34.17
C GLN A 644 29.28 -17.93 33.19
N ILE A 645 28.93 -16.69 32.72
CA ILE A 645 29.74 -15.93 31.80
C ILE A 645 31.06 -15.49 32.49
N ALA A 646 30.99 -15.04 33.75
CA ALA A 646 32.17 -14.65 34.51
C ALA A 646 33.16 -15.81 34.69
N LEU A 647 32.66 -16.99 35.10
CA LEU A 647 33.49 -18.21 35.23
C LEU A 647 34.11 -18.64 33.88
N ARG A 648 33.38 -18.52 32.77
CA ARG A 648 33.93 -18.75 31.42
C ARG A 648 34.94 -17.68 31.01
N ALA A 649 34.79 -16.44 31.46
CA ALA A 649 35.79 -15.40 31.26
C ALA A 649 37.08 -15.69 32.04
N CYS A 650 36.98 -16.25 33.28
CA CYS A 650 38.10 -16.71 34.07
C CYS A 650 38.93 -17.80 33.36
N GLU A 651 38.31 -18.63 32.56
CA GLU A 651 39.00 -19.66 31.76
C GLU A 651 40.08 -19.07 30.83
N LYS A 652 39.80 -17.87 30.28
CA LYS A 652 40.67 -17.20 29.29
C LYS A 652 41.49 -16.03 29.90
N ALA A 653 41.19 -15.66 31.15
CA ALA A 653 41.86 -14.55 31.81
C ALA A 653 43.20 -15.00 32.47
N PRO A 654 44.29 -14.25 32.38
CA PRO A 654 45.47 -14.54 33.17
C PRO A 654 45.12 -14.52 34.66
N PHE A 655 45.57 -15.54 35.41
CA PHE A 655 45.30 -15.72 36.84
C PHE A 655 43.79 -15.80 37.18
N GLY A 656 42.97 -16.27 36.25
CA GLY A 656 41.52 -16.34 36.36
C GLY A 656 41.05 -17.29 37.45
N GLU A 657 41.89 -18.28 37.86
CA GLU A 657 41.60 -19.21 38.93
C GLU A 657 41.33 -18.55 40.30
N GLY A 658 42.01 -17.44 40.60
CA GLY A 658 41.78 -16.68 41.82
C GLY A 658 40.39 -16.06 41.85
N VAL A 659 40.03 -15.39 40.76
CA VAL A 659 38.67 -14.78 40.59
C VAL A 659 37.58 -15.83 40.59
N ALA A 660 37.83 -16.98 39.97
CA ALA A 660 36.86 -18.09 39.97
C ALA A 660 36.65 -18.66 41.41
N GLN A 661 37.71 -18.74 42.20
CA GLN A 661 37.62 -19.16 43.62
C GLN A 661 36.85 -18.14 44.47
N ASP A 662 37.07 -16.83 44.23
CA ASP A 662 36.32 -15.77 44.93
C ASP A 662 34.82 -15.80 44.57
N ILE A 663 34.48 -16.01 43.30
CA ILE A 663 33.10 -16.20 42.86
C ILE A 663 32.49 -17.42 43.52
N TRP A 664 33.19 -18.54 43.50
CA TRP A 664 32.75 -19.80 44.13
C TRP A 664 32.54 -19.65 45.62
N GLY A 665 33.47 -19.00 46.34
CA GLY A 665 33.36 -18.72 47.77
C GLY A 665 32.14 -17.85 48.11
N LYS A 666 31.81 -16.87 47.25
CA LYS A 666 30.60 -16.06 47.39
C LYS A 666 29.33 -16.89 47.16
N LEU A 667 29.32 -17.76 46.15
CA LEU A 667 28.17 -18.67 45.92
C LEU A 667 27.86 -19.56 47.12
N LYS A 668 28.88 -20.15 47.71
CA LYS A 668 28.75 -20.96 48.92
C LYS A 668 28.31 -20.14 50.12
N LYS A 669 28.86 -18.95 50.32
CA LYS A 669 28.52 -18.05 51.43
C LYS A 669 27.06 -17.60 51.41
N PHE A 670 26.49 -17.41 50.22
CA PHE A 670 25.09 -16.98 50.02
C PHE A 670 24.14 -18.15 49.77
N GLU A 671 24.61 -19.40 49.90
CA GLU A 671 23.82 -20.63 49.72
C GLU A 671 23.07 -20.67 48.35
N ILE A 672 23.72 -20.13 47.29
CA ILE A 672 23.13 -20.10 45.95
C ILE A 672 23.22 -21.52 45.36
N GLU A 673 22.09 -22.02 44.89
CA GLU A 673 22.02 -23.34 44.22
C GLU A 673 22.90 -23.32 42.95
N VAL A 674 23.80 -24.29 42.86
CA VAL A 674 24.76 -24.39 41.78
C VAL A 674 24.18 -25.28 40.66
N THR A 675 23.98 -24.71 39.48
CA THR A 675 23.60 -25.49 38.30
C THR A 675 24.79 -26.21 37.70
N ARG A 676 24.53 -27.25 36.87
CA ARG A 676 25.57 -28.04 36.19
C ARG A 676 26.44 -27.15 35.31
N GLU A 677 25.82 -26.20 34.62
CA GLU A 677 26.49 -25.26 33.68
C GLU A 677 27.46 -24.35 34.44
N ILE A 678 27.09 -23.90 35.65
CA ILE A 678 27.94 -23.09 36.51
C ILE A 678 29.11 -23.91 37.01
N TYR A 679 28.83 -25.14 37.44
CA TYR A 679 29.91 -26.02 37.91
C TYR A 679 30.88 -26.40 36.81
N ALA A 680 30.38 -26.71 35.60
CA ALA A 680 31.22 -26.96 34.43
C ALA A 680 32.07 -25.73 34.04
N ALA A 681 31.49 -24.51 34.13
CA ALA A 681 32.24 -23.30 33.89
C ALA A 681 33.32 -23.05 34.98
N TYR A 682 33.03 -23.41 36.23
CA TYR A 682 34.00 -23.32 37.31
C TYR A 682 35.18 -24.30 37.10
N VAL A 683 34.93 -25.56 36.76
CA VAL A 683 35.97 -26.51 36.38
C VAL A 683 36.75 -26.01 35.14
N GLY A 684 36.07 -25.45 34.15
CA GLY A 684 36.67 -24.86 32.97
C GLY A 684 37.64 -23.73 33.27
N ALA A 685 37.38 -22.90 34.29
CA ALA A 685 38.27 -21.84 34.73
C ALA A 685 39.66 -22.36 35.16
N PHE A 686 39.72 -23.51 35.82
CA PHE A 686 41.00 -24.13 36.17
C PHE A 686 41.64 -24.85 35.00
N ALA A 687 40.85 -25.49 34.16
CA ALA A 687 41.36 -26.12 32.94
C ALA A 687 42.03 -25.10 32.02
N GLY A 688 41.47 -23.88 31.91
CA GLY A 688 42.06 -22.77 31.13
C GLY A 688 43.42 -22.30 31.66
N GLN A 689 43.69 -22.51 32.94
CA GLN A 689 44.96 -22.19 33.60
C GLN A 689 45.92 -23.39 33.66
N ASN A 690 45.61 -24.49 32.95
CA ASN A 690 46.40 -25.74 32.96
C ASN A 690 46.54 -26.42 34.33
N LEU A 691 45.61 -26.14 35.26
CA LEU A 691 45.59 -26.74 36.61
C LEU A 691 44.79 -28.04 36.60
N PHE A 692 45.23 -29.01 35.79
CA PHE A 692 44.50 -30.28 35.52
C PHE A 692 44.30 -31.14 36.78
N ASP A 693 45.29 -31.16 37.70
CA ASP A 693 45.18 -31.91 38.97
C ASP A 693 44.02 -31.39 39.85
N LYS A 694 43.78 -30.07 39.82
CA LYS A 694 42.64 -29.47 40.51
C LYS A 694 41.32 -29.81 39.81
N CYS A 695 41.32 -29.83 38.48
CA CYS A 695 40.13 -30.17 37.70
C CYS A 695 39.67 -31.62 38.00
N VAL A 696 40.60 -32.59 38.07
CA VAL A 696 40.27 -33.97 38.41
C VAL A 696 39.60 -34.04 39.78
N LYS A 697 40.20 -33.39 40.79
CA LYS A 697 39.60 -33.34 42.14
C LYS A 697 38.21 -32.72 42.16
N LEU A 698 37.99 -31.64 41.43
CA LEU A 698 36.68 -31.01 41.32
C LEU A 698 35.67 -31.90 40.59
N ILE A 699 36.08 -32.69 39.61
CA ILE A 699 35.21 -33.64 38.93
C ILE A 699 34.81 -34.77 39.87
N ASP A 700 35.74 -35.27 40.67
CA ASP A 700 35.48 -36.29 41.69
C ASP A 700 34.52 -35.78 42.79
N ASP A 701 34.60 -34.50 43.15
CA ASP A 701 33.70 -33.84 44.11
C ASP A 701 32.37 -33.38 43.50
N ALA A 702 32.19 -33.46 42.17
CA ALA A 702 30.98 -32.99 41.49
C ALA A 702 29.69 -33.62 41.98
N GLU A 703 29.73 -34.89 42.34
CA GLU A 703 28.57 -35.65 42.86
C GLU A 703 28.10 -35.12 44.22
N LYS A 704 28.99 -34.56 45.00
CA LYS A 704 28.66 -33.94 46.31
C LYS A 704 28.16 -32.51 46.16
N GLU A 705 28.67 -31.75 45.17
CA GLU A 705 28.40 -30.33 45.02
C GLU A 705 27.13 -30.03 44.18
N VAL A 706 26.79 -30.89 43.19
CA VAL A 706 25.69 -30.66 42.24
C VAL A 706 24.64 -31.77 42.31
N ALA A 707 24.77 -32.74 43.27
CA ALA A 707 23.89 -33.89 43.43
C ALA A 707 23.68 -34.74 42.15
N ASN A 708 24.61 -34.70 41.21
CA ASN A 708 24.56 -35.43 39.96
C ASN A 708 25.93 -36.05 39.60
N LYS A 709 25.89 -37.21 38.91
CA LYS A 709 27.11 -37.86 38.42
C LYS A 709 27.78 -36.97 37.35
N PRO A 710 29.13 -36.99 37.31
CA PRO A 710 29.87 -36.30 36.25
C PRO A 710 29.36 -36.73 34.86
N ASP A 711 29.05 -35.76 34.01
CA ASP A 711 28.55 -35.98 32.67
C ASP A 711 29.51 -35.43 31.59
N ALA A 712 29.17 -35.65 30.33
CA ALA A 712 29.99 -35.19 29.19
C ALA A 712 30.29 -33.67 29.24
N LEU A 713 29.41 -32.85 29.82
CA LEU A 713 29.59 -31.40 29.91
C LEU A 713 30.80 -31.01 30.75
N LEU A 714 31.02 -31.70 31.85
CA LEU A 714 32.19 -31.49 32.75
C LEU A 714 33.50 -31.88 32.06
N TYR A 715 33.50 -32.94 31.27
CA TYR A 715 34.69 -33.41 30.57
C TYR A 715 35.02 -32.61 29.31
N VAL A 716 34.04 -32.02 28.65
CA VAL A 716 34.25 -31.25 27.38
C VAL A 716 35.26 -30.12 27.58
N SER A 717 35.11 -29.32 28.64
CA SER A 717 36.06 -28.21 28.92
C SER A 717 37.47 -28.71 29.15
N LEU A 718 37.60 -29.84 29.86
CA LEU A 718 38.89 -30.47 30.17
C LEU A 718 39.55 -31.03 28.90
N PHE A 719 38.82 -31.80 28.10
CA PHE A 719 39.37 -32.43 26.89
C PHE A 719 39.73 -31.39 25.81
N HIS A 720 38.89 -30.37 25.62
CA HIS A 720 39.17 -29.34 24.67
C HIS A 720 40.48 -28.60 24.97
N ARG A 721 40.78 -28.34 26.22
CA ARG A 721 42.02 -27.69 26.64
C ARG A 721 43.22 -28.61 26.66
N TYR A 722 43.03 -29.83 27.07
CA TYR A 722 44.11 -30.85 27.07
C TYR A 722 44.59 -31.12 25.66
N SER A 723 43.66 -31.20 24.65
CA SER A 723 44.01 -31.40 23.26
C SER A 723 44.64 -30.17 22.59
N SER A 724 44.44 -28.94 23.15
CA SER A 724 45.07 -27.73 22.66
C SER A 724 46.41 -27.40 23.30
N ALA A 725 46.77 -28.10 24.42
CA ALA A 725 48.03 -27.91 25.13
C ALA A 725 49.10 -28.93 24.70
N HIS A 726 48.72 -29.99 24.00
CA HIS A 726 49.54 -30.96 23.34
C HIS A 726 49.36 -30.92 21.81
#